data_6e6976d118e73908c7b71fb78e005c63
#
_entry.id   6e6976d118e73908c7b71fb78e005c63
#
_cell.length_a   1.000
_cell.length_b   1.000
_cell.length_c   1.000
_cell.angle_alpha   90.00
_cell.angle_beta   90.00
_cell.angle_gamma   90.00
#
_symmetry.space_group_name_H-M   'P 1'
#
loop_
_entity.id
_entity.type
_entity.pdbx_description
1 polymer ?
#
loop_
_entity_poly.entity_id
_entity_poly.type
_entity_poly.pdbx_seq_one_letter_code
_entity_poly.pdbx_strand_id
1 'polypeptide(L)'
;MSKETVKIQGIIDGKRVSTQNLLKNVYAKLEEGFTEFEVEASGQHNIGGPLWTTDGTPLKFTVKNPGQRVGSMGMPGTEIIINGSAPADVGWLNAGATIILNGDGGDTTAHCAASGKIYVAGRTGTRSGALMKHDPKFPSPEFWVLKTVGSFSFEFMGGGTAIVCGLGAEESASVLGDRSCVGMVGGTVYFRGNVKGLSKDVWLMDLDESDKDFLLAGLPEFLGKVDRKDALSILSDMSGWKKIVAKTFEEKKVKSLIPIRDFRLGQWVEGGIFGDLLQEDYYVANYVETGDYRLKYPEWQNARYSAPCEYNCPVFIPTQKRIALLRQGKVKEALELVLEYSPFPASVCGQVCPNLCQDICSRKKVDLPVKIKQLGQLSKEADIVFDAPQKAEKVAIIGSGSSGLSAAWHLRKLGYQVDVYEQDSVVGGKLKQVIPNERLAQEVLAAELKRIIDKGVNIKTNSKVDKGLFDKLRKDYSAVIVAVGAHIPVVIPFEGHEKLVKGLDFLKEINKGQKPKVGAKVVVIGAGNAAMDVVIGAYEMGAKEVTAIDIQKPAAFEAEMEHARHLGAKILWPVFTQKVTDEGVLTKDGTMIPADTVIIAVGDRPDFSFIDKSWLNERGLVKMNEYFQCEADEKVFITGDAIKQGLFTHALGDGRKAAINVDKLLNGRKLDKFEKAPVIPQDKVKDAYYHPMNPQRVEELSAEDETGRCMSCGFCRDCSFCLEVCPEQAITRKEIDGKFEYVSNPSKCIGCGICAGVCPCGVWTMYEMTEKYIES
;
A
#
# COMPACT_ATOMS: atom_id res chain seq x y z
N MET A 1 -4.57 33.42 45.17
CA MET A 1 -4.68 34.73 44.45
C MET A 1 -4.48 34.43 42.97
N SER A 2 -5.49 34.67 42.13
CA SER A 2 -5.32 34.57 40.68
C SER A 2 -4.26 35.57 40.24
N LYS A 3 -3.30 35.14 39.43
CA LYS A 3 -2.35 36.05 38.81
C LYS A 3 -3.09 36.93 37.80
N GLU A 4 -2.54 38.13 37.55
CA GLU A 4 -3.08 39.03 36.51
C GLU A 4 -3.19 38.32 35.16
N THR A 5 -4.08 38.82 34.29
CA THR A 5 -4.27 38.28 32.92
C THR A 5 -2.95 38.26 32.13
N VAL A 6 -2.60 37.15 31.51
CA VAL A 6 -1.38 37.04 30.70
C VAL A 6 -1.69 37.22 29.20
N LYS A 7 -0.85 37.98 28.52
CA LYS A 7 -0.94 38.20 27.05
C LYS A 7 -0.06 37.21 26.29
N ILE A 8 -0.65 36.58 25.29
CA ILE A 8 0.03 35.64 24.38
C ILE A 8 -0.08 36.21 22.96
N GLN A 9 1.06 36.38 22.32
CA GLN A 9 1.15 36.96 20.98
C GLN A 9 1.36 35.89 19.90
N GLY A 10 0.55 35.93 18.85
CA GLY A 10 0.67 35.10 17.67
C GLY A 10 1.75 35.55 16.67
N ILE A 11 2.21 36.80 16.83
CA ILE A 11 3.32 37.40 16.07
C ILE A 11 4.36 37.91 17.05
N ILE A 12 5.62 37.56 16.92
CA ILE A 12 6.75 38.06 17.72
C ILE A 12 7.83 38.54 16.75
N ASP A 13 8.31 39.74 16.93
CA ASP A 13 9.32 40.39 16.08
C ASP A 13 8.96 40.36 14.58
N GLY A 14 7.69 40.60 14.28
CA GLY A 14 7.16 40.59 12.91
C GLY A 14 7.01 39.23 12.28
N LYS A 15 7.34 38.13 12.98
CA LYS A 15 7.20 36.77 12.50
C LYS A 15 6.05 36.04 13.19
N ARG A 16 5.25 35.32 12.42
CA ARG A 16 4.17 34.49 12.95
C ARG A 16 4.75 33.31 13.75
N VAL A 17 4.24 33.15 14.97
CA VAL A 17 4.55 32.02 15.84
C VAL A 17 3.77 30.79 15.35
N SER A 18 4.39 29.62 15.30
CA SER A 18 3.67 28.38 14.98
C SER A 18 2.57 28.08 16.02
N THR A 19 1.51 27.37 15.61
CA THR A 19 0.46 26.94 16.54
C THR A 19 1.04 26.20 17.74
N GLN A 20 1.97 25.26 17.51
CA GLN A 20 2.60 24.48 18.57
C GLN A 20 3.34 25.36 19.59
N ASN A 21 4.08 26.34 19.12
CA ASN A 21 4.84 27.22 20.00
C ASN A 21 3.91 28.17 20.79
N LEU A 22 2.84 28.67 20.15
CA LEU A 22 1.84 29.47 20.86
C LEU A 22 1.17 28.63 21.97
N LEU A 23 0.76 27.40 21.66
CA LEU A 23 0.14 26.52 22.65
C LEU A 23 1.14 26.11 23.75
N LYS A 24 2.41 25.84 23.43
CA LYS A 24 3.45 25.64 24.45
C LYS A 24 3.57 26.81 25.40
N ASN A 25 3.48 28.04 24.89
CA ASN A 25 3.50 29.25 25.74
C ASN A 25 2.25 29.30 26.64
N VAL A 26 1.07 28.93 26.12
CA VAL A 26 -0.15 28.82 26.95
C VAL A 26 0.03 27.82 28.06
N TYR A 27 0.52 26.61 27.74
CA TYR A 27 0.77 25.55 28.73
C TYR A 27 1.78 25.97 29.79
N ALA A 28 2.89 26.60 29.41
CA ALA A 28 3.89 27.08 30.35
C ALA A 28 3.31 28.11 31.30
N LYS A 29 2.48 29.03 30.79
CA LYS A 29 1.82 30.08 31.66
C LYS A 29 0.76 29.45 32.58
N LEU A 30 0.05 28.42 32.11
CA LEU A 30 -0.87 27.66 32.96
C LEU A 30 -0.12 26.97 34.12
N GLU A 31 1.04 26.32 33.82
CA GLU A 31 1.92 25.72 34.84
C GLU A 31 2.47 26.74 35.83
N GLU A 32 2.71 28.01 35.39
CA GLU A 32 3.07 29.13 36.26
C GLU A 32 1.89 29.60 37.13
N GLY A 33 0.66 29.06 36.92
CA GLY A 33 -0.55 29.35 37.69
C GLY A 33 -1.37 30.54 37.17
N PHE A 34 -1.21 30.91 35.88
CA PHE A 34 -2.13 31.84 35.21
C PHE A 34 -3.40 31.10 34.79
N THR A 35 -4.57 31.74 34.98
CA THR A 35 -5.87 31.17 34.63
C THR A 35 -6.67 32.08 33.67
N GLU A 36 -6.21 33.30 33.43
CA GLU A 36 -6.80 34.24 32.46
C GLU A 36 -5.78 34.56 31.36
N PHE A 37 -6.20 34.37 30.09
CA PHE A 37 -5.36 34.52 28.92
C PHE A 37 -5.98 35.49 27.91
N GLU A 38 -5.21 36.49 27.48
CA GLU A 38 -5.54 37.34 26.35
C GLU A 38 -4.65 36.89 25.16
N VAL A 39 -5.24 36.26 24.15
CA VAL A 39 -4.51 35.68 23.02
C VAL A 39 -4.77 36.51 21.75
N GLU A 40 -3.77 37.23 21.30
CA GLU A 40 -3.77 37.89 20.00
C GLU A 40 -3.17 36.94 18.96
N ALA A 41 -4.00 36.11 18.38
CA ALA A 41 -3.60 35.13 17.41
C ALA A 41 -3.41 35.73 15.99
N SER A 42 -2.76 35.01 15.14
CA SER A 42 -2.65 35.24 13.70
C SER A 42 -2.89 33.93 12.98
N GLY A 43 -4.12 33.39 13.13
CA GLY A 43 -4.52 32.12 12.55
C GLY A 43 -4.00 30.88 13.25
N GLN A 44 -3.50 30.93 14.49
CA GLN A 44 -3.12 29.72 15.22
C GLN A 44 -4.38 28.97 15.68
N HIS A 45 -4.31 27.64 15.60
CA HIS A 45 -5.41 26.71 15.82
C HIS A 45 -5.49 26.18 17.26
N ASN A 46 -6.62 25.54 17.62
CA ASN A 46 -6.85 24.81 18.88
C ASN A 46 -6.66 25.63 20.15
N ILE A 47 -6.86 26.95 20.11
CA ILE A 47 -6.73 27.80 21.28
C ILE A 47 -7.89 27.55 22.25
N GLY A 48 -7.61 27.40 23.54
CA GLY A 48 -8.60 27.24 24.60
C GLY A 48 -9.11 25.85 24.89
N GLY A 49 -8.50 24.81 24.34
CA GLY A 49 -8.86 23.43 24.72
C GLY A 49 -7.97 22.34 24.14
N PRO A 50 -7.96 21.11 24.74
CA PRO A 50 -8.51 20.76 26.06
C PRO A 50 -7.56 21.19 27.19
N LEU A 51 -8.05 22.03 28.10
CA LEU A 51 -7.27 22.57 29.20
C LEU A 51 -8.08 22.51 30.50
N TRP A 52 -7.42 22.29 31.62
CA TRP A 52 -8.01 22.32 32.97
C TRP A 52 -6.94 22.63 34.01
N THR A 53 -7.35 23.05 35.19
CA THR A 53 -6.51 23.19 36.37
C THR A 53 -6.68 22.01 37.29
N THR A 54 -5.64 21.58 38.00
CA THR A 54 -5.69 20.47 38.94
C THR A 54 -6.55 20.69 40.16
N ASP A 55 -6.77 21.99 40.52
CA ASP A 55 -7.58 22.39 41.64
C ASP A 55 -9.01 22.82 41.28
N GLY A 56 -9.37 22.69 39.98
CA GLY A 56 -10.69 23.10 39.47
C GLY A 56 -10.90 24.57 39.27
N THR A 57 -9.86 25.39 39.40
CA THR A 57 -9.98 26.86 39.14
C THR A 57 -10.44 27.11 37.69
N PRO A 58 -11.46 27.93 37.44
CA PRO A 58 -11.92 28.21 36.08
C PRO A 58 -10.86 28.89 35.22
N LEU A 59 -10.84 28.49 33.93
CA LEU A 59 -9.98 29.09 32.92
C LEU A 59 -10.76 30.10 32.06
N LYS A 60 -10.12 31.20 31.70
CA LYS A 60 -10.71 32.20 30.80
C LYS A 60 -9.74 32.56 29.68
N PHE A 61 -10.24 32.49 28.46
CA PHE A 61 -9.53 32.91 27.25
C PHE A 61 -10.28 34.04 26.56
N THR A 62 -9.59 35.13 26.24
CA THR A 62 -10.07 36.18 25.34
C THR A 62 -9.21 36.12 24.09
N VAL A 63 -9.80 35.75 22.94
CA VAL A 63 -9.06 35.41 21.71
C VAL A 63 -9.43 36.35 20.58
N LYS A 64 -8.45 36.82 19.83
CA LYS A 64 -8.64 37.60 18.58
C LYS A 64 -7.93 36.86 17.43
N ASN A 65 -8.47 36.95 16.23
CA ASN A 65 -7.93 36.44 15.00
C ASN A 65 -7.47 34.96 15.09
N PRO A 66 -8.28 34.05 15.65
CA PRO A 66 -7.89 32.65 15.76
C PRO A 66 -7.88 31.92 14.39
N GLY A 67 -7.17 30.80 14.34
CA GLY A 67 -7.35 29.79 13.32
C GLY A 67 -8.53 28.86 13.65
N GLN A 68 -8.57 27.70 13.00
CA GLN A 68 -9.60 26.69 13.20
C GLN A 68 -9.56 26.07 14.60
N ARG A 69 -10.66 25.43 15.02
CA ARG A 69 -10.76 24.61 16.23
C ARG A 69 -10.56 25.36 17.55
N VAL A 70 -10.96 26.60 17.60
CA VAL A 70 -10.96 27.32 18.87
C VAL A 70 -11.97 26.69 19.81
N GLY A 71 -11.56 26.42 21.05
CA GLY A 71 -12.39 25.74 22.03
C GLY A 71 -12.68 24.28 21.76
N SER A 72 -11.91 23.63 20.87
CA SER A 72 -12.06 22.19 20.62
C SER A 72 -11.80 21.38 21.88
N MET A 73 -12.69 20.40 22.17
CA MET A 73 -12.64 19.60 23.39
C MET A 73 -12.61 20.44 24.67
N GLY A 74 -13.28 21.61 24.65
CA GLY A 74 -13.33 22.52 25.77
C GLY A 74 -13.90 21.86 27.04
N MET A 75 -13.19 21.99 28.15
CA MET A 75 -13.49 21.29 29.40
C MET A 75 -14.41 22.14 30.31
N PRO A 76 -15.17 21.51 31.22
CA PRO A 76 -15.97 22.26 32.21
C PRO A 76 -15.12 23.28 33.00
N GLY A 77 -15.70 24.44 33.30
CA GLY A 77 -15.02 25.54 33.98
C GLY A 77 -14.17 26.42 33.05
N THR A 78 -14.09 26.12 31.75
CA THR A 78 -13.40 27.01 30.79
C THR A 78 -14.39 27.95 30.11
N GLU A 79 -14.12 29.25 30.11
CA GLU A 79 -14.82 30.26 29.32
C GLU A 79 -13.90 30.79 28.21
N ILE A 80 -14.39 30.77 26.95
CA ILE A 80 -13.61 31.23 25.78
C ILE A 80 -14.42 32.31 25.06
N ILE A 81 -13.88 33.53 25.04
CA ILE A 81 -14.50 34.70 24.38
C ILE A 81 -13.69 34.99 23.12
N ILE A 82 -14.33 34.91 21.97
CA ILE A 82 -13.71 35.19 20.69
C ILE A 82 -14.22 36.55 20.19
N ASN A 83 -13.33 37.53 20.12
CA ASN A 83 -13.64 38.85 19.64
C ASN A 83 -13.45 38.94 18.12
N GLY A 84 -14.55 38.83 17.40
CA GLY A 84 -14.62 38.75 15.95
C GLY A 84 -15.09 37.37 15.47
N SER A 85 -14.96 37.08 14.19
CA SER A 85 -15.34 35.82 13.61
C SER A 85 -14.22 34.75 13.78
N ALA A 86 -14.57 33.49 13.65
CA ALA A 86 -13.62 32.38 13.68
C ALA A 86 -13.88 31.40 12.52
N PRO A 87 -12.84 30.82 11.92
CA PRO A 87 -13.00 29.81 10.87
C PRO A 87 -13.58 28.52 11.42
N ALA A 88 -13.48 27.44 10.66
CA ALA A 88 -14.15 26.16 10.92
C ALA A 88 -13.86 25.53 12.31
N ASP A 89 -14.74 24.61 12.72
CA ASP A 89 -14.61 23.74 13.89
C ASP A 89 -14.63 24.46 15.26
N VAL A 90 -15.23 25.62 15.37
CA VAL A 90 -15.37 26.30 16.67
C VAL A 90 -16.16 25.42 17.65
N GLY A 91 -15.54 25.09 18.79
CA GLY A 91 -16.18 24.24 19.80
C GLY A 91 -16.34 22.77 19.35
N TRP A 92 -15.52 22.30 18.40
CA TRP A 92 -15.49 20.90 17.99
C TRP A 92 -15.26 19.98 19.18
N LEU A 93 -16.15 18.96 19.37
CA LEU A 93 -16.12 18.06 20.53
C LEU A 93 -16.21 18.79 21.89
N ASN A 94 -16.87 19.94 21.97
CA ASN A 94 -17.00 20.65 23.26
C ASN A 94 -17.52 19.69 24.34
N ALA A 95 -16.77 19.59 25.45
CA ALA A 95 -17.05 18.68 26.54
C ALA A 95 -17.53 19.36 27.81
N GLY A 96 -17.83 20.66 27.74
CA GLY A 96 -18.37 21.41 28.89
C GLY A 96 -17.97 22.89 29.00
N ALA A 97 -17.12 23.39 28.10
CA ALA A 97 -16.75 24.80 28.08
C ALA A 97 -17.91 25.70 27.66
N THR A 98 -17.86 26.95 28.11
CA THR A 98 -18.69 28.05 27.59
C THR A 98 -17.91 28.83 26.53
N ILE A 99 -18.38 28.82 25.29
CA ILE A 99 -17.73 29.48 24.16
C ILE A 99 -18.63 30.62 23.68
N ILE A 100 -18.09 31.83 23.60
CA ILE A 100 -18.81 33.04 23.18
C ILE A 100 -18.10 33.59 21.95
N LEU A 101 -18.76 33.54 20.80
CA LEU A 101 -18.24 34.03 19.53
C LEU A 101 -18.95 35.33 19.16
N ASN A 102 -18.24 36.47 19.27
CA ASN A 102 -18.74 37.81 18.99
C ASN A 102 -18.69 38.17 17.50
N GLY A 103 -18.90 37.17 16.63
CA GLY A 103 -18.90 37.30 15.18
C GLY A 103 -19.50 36.07 14.53
N ASP A 104 -19.09 35.83 13.30
CA ASP A 104 -19.51 34.66 12.52
C ASP A 104 -18.65 33.45 12.83
N GLY A 105 -19.24 32.24 12.86
CA GLY A 105 -18.53 30.95 12.92
C GLY A 105 -18.50 30.31 11.54
N GLY A 106 -17.39 29.67 11.22
CA GLY A 106 -17.24 28.91 9.94
C GLY A 106 -17.97 27.57 9.98
N ASP A 107 -17.61 26.72 9.02
CA ASP A 107 -18.15 25.38 8.87
C ASP A 107 -17.90 24.54 10.12
N THR A 108 -18.79 23.57 10.37
CA THR A 108 -18.62 22.62 11.47
C THR A 108 -18.55 23.25 12.87
N THR A 109 -19.03 24.50 13.06
CA THR A 109 -19.18 25.09 14.39
C THR A 109 -20.09 24.20 15.25
N ALA A 110 -19.70 23.92 16.50
CA ALA A 110 -20.38 23.02 17.45
C ALA A 110 -20.46 21.57 17.00
N HIS A 111 -19.64 21.14 16.03
CA HIS A 111 -19.65 19.77 15.54
C HIS A 111 -19.25 18.78 16.66
N CYS A 112 -20.05 17.74 16.85
CA CYS A 112 -19.86 16.73 17.90
C CYS A 112 -19.87 17.30 19.34
N ALA A 113 -20.40 18.49 19.58
CA ALA A 113 -20.50 19.02 20.95
C ALA A 113 -21.33 18.06 21.84
N ALA A 114 -20.79 17.75 23.02
CA ALA A 114 -21.34 16.75 23.94
C ALA A 114 -21.80 17.33 25.30
N SER A 115 -21.36 18.56 25.65
CA SER A 115 -21.75 19.27 26.82
C SER A 115 -21.35 20.76 26.71
N GLY A 116 -21.76 21.60 27.64
CA GLY A 116 -21.44 23.03 27.69
C GLY A 116 -22.30 23.87 26.75
N LYS A 117 -21.95 25.15 26.63
CA LYS A 117 -22.72 26.15 25.87
C LYS A 117 -21.87 26.84 24.82
N ILE A 118 -22.41 26.98 23.62
CA ILE A 118 -21.77 27.72 22.52
C ILE A 118 -22.73 28.81 22.07
N TYR A 119 -22.31 30.07 22.19
CA TYR A 119 -23.08 31.26 21.85
C TYR A 119 -22.44 31.97 20.67
N VAL A 120 -23.20 32.25 19.61
CA VAL A 120 -22.72 32.88 18.38
C VAL A 120 -23.54 34.14 18.09
N ALA A 121 -22.90 35.31 18.04
CA ALA A 121 -23.52 36.59 17.72
C ALA A 121 -23.86 36.75 16.23
N GLY A 122 -23.23 35.99 15.37
CA GLY A 122 -23.41 36.05 13.93
C GLY A 122 -24.17 34.85 13.39
N ARG A 123 -23.78 34.43 12.20
CA ARG A 123 -24.22 33.20 11.53
C ARG A 123 -23.11 32.14 11.57
N THR A 124 -23.43 30.92 11.20
CA THR A 124 -22.45 29.85 11.11
C THR A 124 -22.50 29.13 9.74
N GLY A 125 -21.43 28.45 9.40
CA GLY A 125 -21.28 27.74 8.10
C GLY A 125 -21.99 26.39 8.04
N THR A 126 -21.62 25.59 7.07
CA THR A 126 -22.20 24.26 6.81
C THR A 126 -21.91 23.29 7.96
N ARG A 127 -22.80 22.28 8.13
CA ARG A 127 -22.69 21.24 9.16
C ARG A 127 -22.53 21.74 10.61
N SER A 128 -22.98 22.95 10.88
CA SER A 128 -22.99 23.45 12.25
C SER A 128 -23.91 22.60 13.12
N GLY A 129 -23.44 22.26 14.34
CA GLY A 129 -24.17 21.38 15.25
C GLY A 129 -24.32 19.93 14.76
N ALA A 130 -23.67 19.55 13.67
CA ALA A 130 -23.72 18.16 13.20
C ALA A 130 -23.11 17.21 14.25
N LEU A 131 -23.70 16.02 14.39
CA LEU A 131 -23.27 14.99 15.34
C LEU A 131 -23.26 15.44 16.82
N MET A 132 -23.93 16.54 17.18
CA MET A 132 -24.16 16.88 18.59
C MET A 132 -24.82 15.69 19.30
N LYS A 133 -24.43 15.43 20.53
CA LYS A 133 -24.93 14.32 21.33
C LYS A 133 -25.06 14.68 22.80
N HIS A 134 -25.80 13.91 23.54
CA HIS A 134 -25.99 14.08 24.96
C HIS A 134 -25.82 12.76 25.70
N ASP A 135 -24.92 12.74 26.67
CA ASP A 135 -24.85 11.69 27.70
C ASP A 135 -25.62 12.17 28.91
N PRO A 136 -26.66 11.44 29.37
CA PRO A 136 -27.47 11.83 30.52
C PRO A 136 -26.70 12.07 31.84
N LYS A 137 -25.46 11.62 31.92
CA LYS A 137 -24.57 11.85 33.08
C LYS A 137 -24.01 13.26 33.13
N PHE A 138 -24.09 14.00 32.04
CA PHE A 138 -23.53 15.37 31.90
C PHE A 138 -24.63 16.36 31.49
N PRO A 139 -24.43 17.68 31.74
CA PRO A 139 -25.34 18.69 31.21
C PRO A 139 -25.48 18.61 29.70
N SER A 140 -26.70 18.75 29.19
CA SER A 140 -26.98 18.73 27.76
C SER A 140 -26.22 19.91 27.06
N PRO A 141 -25.60 19.64 25.88
CA PRO A 141 -24.97 20.72 25.13
C PRO A 141 -26.04 21.69 24.58
N GLU A 142 -25.75 22.99 24.65
CA GLU A 142 -26.57 24.03 24.07
C GLU A 142 -25.79 24.81 23.01
N PHE A 143 -26.40 25.01 21.85
CA PHE A 143 -25.82 25.77 20.74
C PHE A 143 -26.78 26.90 20.30
N TRP A 144 -26.42 28.12 20.58
CA TRP A 144 -27.23 29.32 20.34
C TRP A 144 -26.61 30.15 19.22
N VAL A 145 -27.38 30.44 18.17
CA VAL A 145 -26.97 31.24 17.01
C VAL A 145 -27.96 32.39 16.81
N LEU A 146 -27.46 33.62 16.81
CA LEU A 146 -28.32 34.80 16.70
C LEU A 146 -28.91 34.95 15.30
N LYS A 147 -28.14 34.63 14.26
CA LYS A 147 -28.60 34.78 12.87
C LYS A 147 -29.00 33.42 12.27
N THR A 148 -28.27 32.92 11.31
CA THR A 148 -28.59 31.72 10.54
C THR A 148 -27.46 30.71 10.61
N VAL A 149 -27.76 29.48 10.24
CA VAL A 149 -26.75 28.40 10.05
C VAL A 149 -26.71 27.95 8.59
N GLY A 150 -25.61 27.38 8.15
CA GLY A 150 -25.41 26.90 6.77
C GLY A 150 -26.07 25.57 6.49
N SER A 151 -25.88 25.05 5.27
CA SER A 151 -26.47 23.78 4.82
C SER A 151 -25.98 22.58 5.62
N PHE A 152 -26.77 21.50 5.69
CA PHE A 152 -26.50 20.28 6.46
C PHE A 152 -26.29 20.48 7.97
N SER A 153 -26.71 21.61 8.52
CA SER A 153 -26.65 21.82 9.97
C SER A 153 -27.49 20.78 10.70
N PHE A 154 -26.99 20.34 11.87
CA PHE A 154 -27.62 19.30 12.72
C PHE A 154 -27.70 17.92 12.07
N GLU A 155 -26.91 17.66 11.03
CA GLU A 155 -26.78 16.35 10.40
C GLU A 155 -26.33 15.31 11.43
N PHE A 156 -27.04 14.16 11.51
CA PHE A 156 -26.79 13.06 12.46
C PHE A 156 -26.76 13.50 13.94
N MET A 157 -27.43 14.57 14.29
CA MET A 157 -27.54 15.00 15.68
C MET A 157 -28.23 13.90 16.51
N GLY A 158 -27.59 13.51 17.60
CA GLY A 158 -28.05 12.44 18.49
C GLY A 158 -28.56 12.95 19.84
N GLY A 159 -28.42 14.26 20.15
CA GLY A 159 -28.86 14.87 21.40
C GLY A 159 -28.38 16.30 21.53
N GLY A 160 -28.78 16.95 22.60
CA GLY A 160 -28.51 18.39 22.83
C GLY A 160 -29.62 19.31 22.33
N THR A 161 -29.42 20.61 22.49
CA THR A 161 -30.37 21.63 22.12
C THR A 161 -29.71 22.70 21.28
N ALA A 162 -30.25 22.97 20.10
CA ALA A 162 -29.80 24.04 19.23
C ALA A 162 -30.88 25.12 19.10
N ILE A 163 -30.47 26.38 19.11
CA ILE A 163 -31.39 27.56 19.04
C ILE A 163 -30.85 28.49 17.94
N VAL A 164 -31.63 28.68 16.88
CA VAL A 164 -31.30 29.56 15.74
C VAL A 164 -32.33 30.69 15.68
N CYS A 165 -31.92 31.90 16.09
CA CYS A 165 -32.84 33.02 16.25
C CYS A 165 -33.30 33.65 14.92
N GLY A 166 -32.58 33.44 13.81
CA GLY A 166 -32.95 33.99 12.50
C GLY A 166 -33.01 35.52 12.45
N LEU A 167 -32.29 36.23 13.32
CA LEU A 167 -32.34 37.67 13.37
C LEU A 167 -31.73 38.31 12.11
N GLY A 168 -32.55 39.11 11.41
CA GLY A 168 -32.13 39.77 10.17
C GLY A 168 -32.08 38.84 8.94
N ALA A 169 -32.64 37.65 9.03
CA ALA A 169 -32.79 36.75 7.86
C ALA A 169 -33.84 37.31 6.88
N GLU A 170 -33.60 37.15 5.60
CA GLU A 170 -34.59 37.47 4.56
C GLU A 170 -35.79 36.51 4.66
N GLU A 171 -36.99 37.00 4.42
CA GLU A 171 -38.22 36.16 4.49
C GLU A 171 -38.19 34.95 3.54
N SER A 172 -37.49 35.06 2.41
CA SER A 172 -37.35 34.00 1.42
C SER A 172 -36.25 33.02 1.76
N ALA A 173 -35.31 33.31 2.65
CA ALA A 173 -34.14 32.47 2.97
C ALA A 173 -34.47 31.42 4.02
N SER A 174 -33.79 30.26 3.94
CA SER A 174 -33.83 29.26 4.99
C SER A 174 -32.88 29.62 6.12
N VAL A 175 -33.39 29.74 7.36
CA VAL A 175 -32.55 30.07 8.54
C VAL A 175 -31.66 28.92 8.97
N LEU A 176 -31.99 27.68 8.54
CA LEU A 176 -31.21 26.44 8.83
C LEU A 176 -30.37 25.97 7.64
N GLY A 177 -30.23 26.77 6.59
CA GLY A 177 -29.60 26.35 5.34
C GLY A 177 -30.45 25.31 4.60
N ASP A 178 -29.83 24.60 3.65
CA ASP A 178 -30.47 23.55 2.91
C ASP A 178 -30.19 22.17 3.55
N ARG A 179 -31.15 21.23 3.45
CA ARG A 179 -31.02 19.83 3.92
C ARG A 179 -30.59 19.71 5.40
N SER A 180 -31.05 20.59 6.24
CA SER A 180 -30.80 20.52 7.68
C SER A 180 -31.40 19.26 8.32
N CYS A 181 -30.83 18.80 9.42
CA CYS A 181 -31.28 17.68 10.24
C CYS A 181 -31.32 16.32 9.50
N VAL A 182 -30.55 16.11 8.43
CA VAL A 182 -30.44 14.82 7.75
C VAL A 182 -29.87 13.78 8.72
N GLY A 183 -30.52 12.62 8.82
CA GLY A 183 -30.08 11.54 9.71
C GLY A 183 -30.18 11.85 11.20
N MET A 184 -30.84 12.94 11.61
CA MET A 184 -31.04 13.27 13.02
C MET A 184 -31.76 12.13 13.74
N VAL A 185 -31.25 11.74 14.92
CA VAL A 185 -31.79 10.63 15.73
C VAL A 185 -32.14 11.04 17.16
N GLY A 186 -31.86 12.29 17.56
CA GLY A 186 -32.19 12.83 18.88
C GLY A 186 -31.89 14.31 18.99
N GLY A 187 -32.23 14.91 20.13
CA GLY A 187 -32.09 16.33 20.38
C GLY A 187 -33.23 17.19 19.85
N THR A 188 -33.15 18.51 20.09
CA THR A 188 -34.17 19.49 19.68
C THR A 188 -33.50 20.68 19.02
N VAL A 189 -34.07 21.14 17.90
CA VAL A 189 -33.64 22.39 17.24
C VAL A 189 -34.79 23.39 17.28
N TYR A 190 -34.63 24.48 18.02
CA TYR A 190 -35.54 25.63 18.01
C TYR A 190 -35.08 26.62 16.97
N PHE A 191 -35.97 27.15 16.20
CA PHE A 191 -35.64 28.18 15.22
C PHE A 191 -36.80 29.18 15.03
N ARG A 192 -36.43 30.39 14.61
CA ARG A 192 -37.35 31.45 14.27
C ARG A 192 -37.13 31.86 12.81
N GLY A 193 -38.18 31.80 12.00
CA GLY A 193 -38.15 32.16 10.57
C GLY A 193 -38.50 30.99 9.65
N ASN A 194 -38.11 31.08 8.39
CA ASN A 194 -38.46 30.11 7.37
C ASN A 194 -37.40 29.02 7.25
N VAL A 195 -37.83 27.81 6.87
CA VAL A 195 -36.95 26.65 6.61
C VAL A 195 -37.34 25.97 5.29
N LYS A 196 -36.36 25.67 4.45
CA LYS A 196 -36.51 24.94 3.19
C LYS A 196 -35.73 23.63 3.25
N GLY A 197 -36.15 22.64 2.47
CA GLY A 197 -35.39 21.40 2.29
C GLY A 197 -35.20 20.56 3.55
N LEU A 198 -36.14 20.64 4.51
CA LEU A 198 -36.03 19.89 5.76
C LEU A 198 -36.01 18.38 5.53
N SER A 199 -35.16 17.66 6.25
CA SER A 199 -35.03 16.21 6.19
C SER A 199 -36.33 15.49 6.49
N LYS A 200 -36.57 14.35 5.84
CA LYS A 200 -37.66 13.44 6.14
C LYS A 200 -37.50 12.68 7.47
N ASP A 201 -36.33 12.79 8.09
CA ASP A 201 -36.00 12.10 9.35
C ASP A 201 -36.55 12.79 10.59
N VAL A 202 -37.18 13.95 10.44
CA VAL A 202 -37.60 14.81 11.54
C VAL A 202 -39.05 15.24 11.43
N TRP A 203 -39.63 15.67 12.57
CA TRP A 203 -40.89 16.34 12.65
C TRP A 203 -40.69 17.87 12.87
N LEU A 204 -41.41 18.67 12.12
CA LEU A 204 -41.58 20.08 12.36
C LEU A 204 -42.81 20.29 13.25
N MET A 205 -42.66 20.95 14.38
CA MET A 205 -43.70 21.09 15.39
C MET A 205 -43.77 22.53 15.88
N ASP A 206 -44.96 22.91 16.36
CA ASP A 206 -45.16 24.16 17.10
C ASP A 206 -44.62 24.02 18.53
N LEU A 207 -44.30 25.14 19.19
CA LEU A 207 -43.80 25.15 20.56
C LEU A 207 -44.94 24.84 21.55
N ASP A 208 -44.65 23.99 22.51
CA ASP A 208 -45.51 23.89 23.73
C ASP A 208 -45.08 24.90 24.80
N GLU A 209 -45.76 24.94 25.94
CA GLU A 209 -45.48 25.90 27.00
C GLU A 209 -44.06 25.70 27.62
N SER A 210 -43.61 24.46 27.77
CA SER A 210 -42.29 24.19 28.31
C SER A 210 -41.16 24.64 27.36
N ASP A 211 -41.37 24.57 26.05
CA ASP A 211 -40.46 25.12 25.04
C ASP A 211 -40.34 26.63 25.15
N LYS A 212 -41.49 27.31 25.30
CA LYS A 212 -41.54 28.78 25.45
C LYS A 212 -40.86 29.22 26.72
N ASP A 213 -41.10 28.55 27.84
CA ASP A 213 -40.45 28.82 29.12
C ASP A 213 -38.93 28.65 29.01
N PHE A 214 -38.45 27.60 28.36
CA PHE A 214 -37.03 27.38 28.13
C PHE A 214 -36.40 28.50 27.30
N LEU A 215 -37.02 28.88 26.19
CA LEU A 215 -36.52 29.97 25.35
C LEU A 215 -36.51 31.31 26.05
N LEU A 216 -37.62 31.65 26.72
CA LEU A 216 -37.76 32.93 27.45
C LEU A 216 -36.75 33.03 28.62
N ALA A 217 -36.44 31.94 29.29
CA ALA A 217 -35.41 31.89 30.33
C ALA A 217 -33.98 32.00 29.75
N GLY A 218 -33.69 31.38 28.61
CA GLY A 218 -32.34 31.30 28.01
C GLY A 218 -31.97 32.56 27.19
N LEU A 219 -32.92 33.19 26.50
CA LEU A 219 -32.66 34.34 25.64
C LEU A 219 -31.95 35.50 26.34
N PRO A 220 -32.32 35.91 27.57
CA PRO A 220 -31.60 37.01 28.27
C PRO A 220 -30.15 36.69 28.59
N GLU A 221 -29.84 35.44 28.98
CA GLU A 221 -28.46 34.99 29.21
C GLU A 221 -27.66 35.03 27.89
N PHE A 222 -28.18 34.41 26.84
CA PHE A 222 -27.55 34.37 25.52
C PHE A 222 -27.25 35.80 25.01
N LEU A 223 -28.28 36.64 24.94
CA LEU A 223 -28.14 38.00 24.42
C LEU A 223 -27.24 38.90 25.29
N GLY A 224 -27.18 38.61 26.58
CA GLY A 224 -26.24 39.27 27.49
C GLY A 224 -24.79 38.86 27.20
N LYS A 225 -24.55 37.59 26.91
CA LYS A 225 -23.20 37.06 26.61
C LYS A 225 -22.65 37.57 25.26
N VAL A 226 -23.52 37.77 24.25
CA VAL A 226 -23.12 38.25 22.91
C VAL A 226 -23.33 39.76 22.72
N ASP A 227 -23.62 40.52 23.78
CA ASP A 227 -23.87 41.97 23.80
C ASP A 227 -24.92 42.43 22.79
N ARG A 228 -26.05 41.71 22.73
CA ARG A 228 -27.18 41.98 21.83
C ARG A 228 -28.53 42.04 22.57
N LYS A 229 -28.54 42.67 23.76
CA LYS A 229 -29.75 42.86 24.58
C LYS A 229 -30.85 43.61 23.83
N ASP A 230 -30.50 44.42 22.84
CA ASP A 230 -31.41 45.11 21.93
C ASP A 230 -32.38 44.17 21.19
N ALA A 231 -31.96 42.92 20.93
CA ALA A 231 -32.79 41.95 20.22
C ALA A 231 -33.84 41.26 21.12
N LEU A 232 -33.81 41.43 22.44
CA LEU A 232 -34.67 40.67 23.35
C LEU A 232 -36.16 40.87 23.08
N SER A 233 -36.61 42.10 22.84
CA SER A 233 -38.02 42.37 22.57
C SER A 233 -38.54 41.67 21.31
N ILE A 234 -37.71 41.54 20.27
CA ILE A 234 -38.06 40.90 19.03
C ILE A 234 -38.06 39.35 19.20
N LEU A 235 -37.11 38.83 19.92
CA LEU A 235 -36.94 37.38 20.08
C LEU A 235 -37.85 36.78 21.14
N SER A 236 -38.40 37.61 22.07
CA SER A 236 -39.39 37.16 23.05
C SER A 236 -40.81 37.00 22.47
N ASP A 237 -41.03 37.42 21.21
CA ASP A 237 -42.25 37.05 20.48
C ASP A 237 -42.15 35.63 19.98
N MET A 238 -42.86 34.71 20.64
CA MET A 238 -42.86 33.26 20.36
C MET A 238 -43.65 32.88 19.10
N SER A 239 -44.40 33.81 18.49
CA SER A 239 -45.27 33.49 17.35
C SER A 239 -44.53 33.01 16.10
N GLY A 240 -43.29 33.46 15.91
CA GLY A 240 -42.45 33.07 14.79
C GLY A 240 -41.53 31.87 15.04
N TRP A 241 -41.59 31.26 16.22
CA TRP A 241 -40.73 30.13 16.60
C TRP A 241 -41.39 28.80 16.37
N LYS A 242 -40.54 27.81 15.97
CA LYS A 242 -40.92 26.41 15.83
C LYS A 242 -39.82 25.53 16.37
N LYS A 243 -40.11 24.22 16.52
CA LYS A 243 -39.12 23.21 16.88
C LYS A 243 -39.08 22.08 15.90
N ILE A 244 -37.89 21.47 15.78
CA ILE A 244 -37.63 20.27 15.06
C ILE A 244 -37.19 19.21 16.05
N VAL A 245 -37.78 18.00 15.95
CA VAL A 245 -37.41 16.82 16.73
C VAL A 245 -37.20 15.62 15.82
N ALA A 246 -36.29 14.71 16.19
CA ALA A 246 -36.03 13.49 15.42
C ALA A 246 -37.25 12.55 15.44
N LYS A 247 -37.51 11.91 14.33
CA LYS A 247 -38.42 10.76 14.27
C LYS A 247 -37.80 9.56 14.98
N THR A 248 -38.58 8.75 15.65
CA THR A 248 -38.16 7.47 16.19
C THR A 248 -37.79 6.49 15.10
N PHE A 249 -37.11 5.40 15.46
CA PHE A 249 -36.76 4.36 14.49
C PHE A 249 -37.98 3.75 13.82
N GLU A 250 -39.06 3.56 14.58
CA GLU A 250 -40.34 2.99 14.12
C GLU A 250 -41.08 3.92 13.14
N GLU A 251 -40.91 5.23 13.29
CA GLU A 251 -41.49 6.25 12.43
C GLU A 251 -40.74 6.42 11.10
N LYS A 252 -39.45 5.98 11.05
CA LYS A 252 -38.66 6.04 9.84
C LYS A 252 -39.00 4.87 8.92
N LYS A 253 -39.59 5.12 7.77
CA LYS A 253 -39.80 4.08 6.76
C LYS A 253 -38.43 3.60 6.23
N VAL A 254 -38.11 2.36 6.47
CA VAL A 254 -36.95 1.70 5.89
C VAL A 254 -37.13 1.67 4.37
N LYS A 255 -36.29 2.42 3.64
CA LYS A 255 -36.18 2.32 2.19
C LYS A 255 -35.24 1.18 1.81
N SER A 256 -35.40 0.64 0.62
CA SER A 256 -34.44 -0.32 0.08
C SER A 256 -33.01 0.25 0.11
N LEU A 257 -32.06 -0.58 0.48
CA LEU A 257 -30.64 -0.22 0.43
C LEU A 257 -30.26 0.09 -1.02
N ILE A 258 -29.58 1.20 -1.23
CA ILE A 258 -29.01 1.58 -2.52
C ILE A 258 -27.52 1.28 -2.47
N PRO A 259 -26.95 0.56 -3.46
CA PRO A 259 -25.51 0.35 -3.54
C PRO A 259 -24.76 1.69 -3.50
N ILE A 260 -23.64 1.75 -2.81
CA ILE A 260 -22.88 2.99 -2.62
C ILE A 260 -22.47 3.64 -3.96
N ARG A 261 -22.20 2.81 -4.97
CA ARG A 261 -21.91 3.27 -6.34
C ARG A 261 -23.10 4.03 -6.93
N ASP A 262 -24.29 3.48 -6.84
CA ASP A 262 -25.50 4.07 -7.43
C ASP A 262 -25.92 5.31 -6.64
N PHE A 263 -25.71 5.29 -5.31
CA PHE A 263 -25.85 6.46 -4.46
C PHE A 263 -24.94 7.59 -4.92
N ARG A 264 -23.65 7.32 -5.10
CA ARG A 264 -22.68 8.33 -5.58
C ARG A 264 -23.06 8.91 -6.94
N LEU A 265 -23.36 8.05 -7.91
CA LEU A 265 -23.76 8.49 -9.26
C LEU A 265 -25.02 9.36 -9.26
N GLY A 266 -25.95 9.14 -8.33
CA GLY A 266 -27.18 9.92 -8.23
C GLY A 266 -27.11 11.15 -7.33
N GLN A 267 -26.09 11.28 -6.48
CA GLN A 267 -26.03 12.33 -5.45
C GLN A 267 -24.89 13.35 -5.66
N TRP A 268 -23.92 13.06 -6.55
CA TRP A 268 -22.82 13.96 -6.91
C TRP A 268 -23.07 14.69 -8.23
N VAL A 269 -24.31 14.99 -8.48
CA VAL A 269 -24.79 15.71 -9.67
C VAL A 269 -25.59 16.92 -9.22
N GLU A 270 -25.78 17.90 -10.09
CA GLU A 270 -26.66 19.06 -9.84
C GLU A 270 -28.05 18.57 -9.36
N GLY A 271 -28.54 19.14 -8.27
CA GLY A 271 -29.77 18.65 -7.59
C GLY A 271 -29.61 17.41 -6.72
N GLY A 272 -28.42 16.79 -6.68
CA GLY A 272 -28.09 15.71 -5.75
C GLY A 272 -27.61 16.21 -4.38
N ILE A 273 -27.51 15.30 -3.38
CA ILE A 273 -27.13 15.66 -2.00
C ILE A 273 -25.80 16.42 -1.93
N PHE A 274 -24.88 16.15 -2.82
CA PHE A 274 -23.55 16.77 -2.86
C PHE A 274 -23.37 17.75 -4.02
N GLY A 275 -24.30 17.83 -4.96
CA GLY A 275 -24.18 18.65 -6.15
C GLY A 275 -24.44 20.15 -5.91
N ASP A 276 -25.31 20.43 -4.97
CA ASP A 276 -25.75 21.81 -4.69
C ASP A 276 -24.90 22.52 -3.62
N LEU A 277 -23.93 21.84 -3.01
CA LEU A 277 -23.09 22.37 -1.95
C LEU A 277 -22.15 23.48 -2.38
N LEU A 278 -21.97 23.69 -3.67
CA LEU A 278 -20.94 24.58 -4.20
C LEU A 278 -21.37 26.05 -4.31
N GLN A 279 -22.64 26.39 -4.12
CA GLN A 279 -23.14 27.71 -4.46
C GLN A 279 -23.54 28.60 -3.28
N GLU A 280 -23.79 28.05 -2.08
CA GLU A 280 -24.37 28.81 -0.96
C GLU A 280 -23.64 28.58 0.37
N ASP A 281 -22.39 28.17 0.37
CA ASP A 281 -21.67 27.98 1.61
C ASP A 281 -21.44 29.29 2.34
N TYR A 282 -21.61 29.22 3.64
CA TYR A 282 -21.35 30.32 4.51
C TYR A 282 -19.88 30.70 4.50
N TYR A 283 -19.59 31.95 4.23
CA TYR A 283 -18.25 32.46 4.16
C TYR A 283 -17.88 33.24 5.44
N VAL A 284 -16.84 32.76 6.11
CA VAL A 284 -16.20 33.50 7.21
C VAL A 284 -15.25 34.52 6.61
N ALA A 285 -15.30 35.79 7.06
CA ALA A 285 -14.42 36.83 6.57
C ALA A 285 -12.95 36.38 6.64
N ASN A 286 -12.25 36.49 5.52
CA ASN A 286 -10.88 36.00 5.34
C ASN A 286 -9.85 36.85 6.09
N TYR A 287 -9.56 36.51 7.30
CA TYR A 287 -8.30 36.89 7.92
C TYR A 287 -7.40 35.68 8.23
N VAL A 288 -7.82 34.50 7.77
CA VAL A 288 -7.00 33.27 7.80
C VAL A 288 -7.08 32.61 6.44
N GLU A 289 -6.04 32.74 5.67
CA GLU A 289 -5.86 31.92 4.47
C GLU A 289 -5.33 30.57 4.90
N THR A 290 -6.15 29.54 4.77
CA THR A 290 -5.84 28.18 5.23
C THR A 290 -4.58 27.61 4.59
N GLY A 291 -4.26 28.01 3.36
CA GLY A 291 -3.04 27.62 2.67
C GLY A 291 -1.75 28.05 3.39
N ASP A 292 -1.72 29.24 3.98
CA ASP A 292 -0.53 29.81 4.63
C ASP A 292 -0.20 29.15 5.97
N TYR A 293 -1.17 28.52 6.61
CA TYR A 293 -1.04 27.94 7.95
C TYR A 293 -0.97 26.41 7.95
N ARG A 294 -0.94 25.78 6.79
CA ARG A 294 -0.81 24.31 6.72
C ARG A 294 0.56 23.87 7.21
N LEU A 295 0.59 22.77 7.93
CA LEU A 295 1.84 22.16 8.42
C LEU A 295 2.41 21.14 7.45
N LYS A 296 1.59 20.56 6.62
CA LYS A 296 1.96 19.48 5.69
C LYS A 296 1.38 19.71 4.31
N TYR A 297 2.09 19.17 3.33
CA TYR A 297 1.70 19.21 1.92
C TYR A 297 1.72 17.81 1.30
N PRO A 298 0.70 17.41 0.54
CA PRO A 298 0.65 16.11 -0.10
C PRO A 298 1.37 16.11 -1.45
N GLU A 299 2.28 15.17 -1.64
CA GLU A 299 2.84 14.85 -2.96
C GLU A 299 2.32 13.50 -3.44
N TRP A 300 1.90 13.45 -4.69
CA TRP A 300 1.58 12.20 -5.39
C TRP A 300 2.86 11.56 -5.92
N GLN A 301 3.16 10.34 -5.52
CA GLN A 301 4.42 9.66 -5.82
C GLN A 301 4.13 8.23 -6.27
N ASN A 302 3.69 8.09 -7.53
CA ASN A 302 3.40 6.81 -8.12
C ASN A 302 4.68 5.97 -8.27
N ALA A 303 4.62 4.70 -7.85
CA ALA A 303 5.72 3.75 -7.89
C ALA A 303 7.00 4.17 -7.13
N ARG A 304 6.90 5.09 -6.16
CA ARG A 304 8.01 5.40 -5.23
C ARG A 304 8.42 4.19 -4.41
N TYR A 305 7.45 3.37 -4.05
CA TYR A 305 7.63 2.14 -3.30
C TYR A 305 7.39 0.93 -4.20
N SER A 306 8.13 -0.14 -3.96
CA SER A 306 7.83 -1.44 -4.56
C SER A 306 6.64 -2.08 -3.87
N ALA A 307 5.73 -2.68 -4.64
CA ALA A 307 4.76 -3.60 -4.07
C ALA A 307 5.47 -4.82 -3.46
N PRO A 308 4.94 -5.43 -2.38
CA PRO A 308 5.56 -6.62 -1.80
C PRO A 308 5.81 -7.74 -2.83
N CYS A 309 4.86 -7.97 -3.75
CA CYS A 309 4.98 -8.96 -4.83
C CYS A 309 6.14 -8.66 -5.82
N GLU A 310 6.39 -7.39 -6.12
CA GLU A 310 7.50 -6.97 -7.00
C GLU A 310 8.84 -7.03 -6.27
N TYR A 311 8.86 -6.57 -5.02
CA TYR A 311 10.05 -6.59 -4.19
C TYR A 311 10.55 -8.01 -3.97
N ASN A 312 9.65 -8.96 -3.74
CA ASN A 312 10.01 -10.36 -3.51
C ASN A 312 10.29 -11.13 -4.80
N CYS A 313 9.98 -10.57 -5.98
CA CYS A 313 10.29 -11.19 -7.26
C CYS A 313 11.78 -11.00 -7.59
N PRO A 314 12.57 -12.10 -7.77
CA PRO A 314 13.98 -11.99 -8.13
C PRO A 314 14.23 -11.40 -9.53
N VAL A 315 13.25 -11.53 -10.42
CA VAL A 315 13.31 -11.00 -11.81
C VAL A 315 12.92 -9.53 -11.88
N PHE A 316 12.28 -8.97 -10.85
CA PHE A 316 11.74 -7.61 -10.81
C PHE A 316 10.61 -7.36 -11.82
N ILE A 317 9.75 -8.33 -12.05
CA ILE A 317 8.60 -8.16 -12.93
C ILE A 317 7.67 -7.07 -12.36
N PRO A 318 7.34 -6.02 -13.14
CA PRO A 318 6.48 -4.93 -12.67
C PRO A 318 5.00 -5.36 -12.66
N THR A 319 4.64 -6.18 -11.71
CA THR A 319 3.31 -6.80 -11.57
C THR A 319 2.21 -5.74 -11.48
N GLN A 320 2.45 -4.62 -10.78
CA GLN A 320 1.47 -3.55 -10.64
C GLN A 320 1.18 -2.87 -11.99
N LYS A 321 2.21 -2.61 -12.79
CA LYS A 321 2.05 -2.06 -14.14
C LYS A 321 1.30 -3.03 -15.06
N ARG A 322 1.60 -4.34 -14.98
CA ARG A 322 0.87 -5.37 -15.73
C ARG A 322 -0.63 -5.35 -15.40
N ILE A 323 -0.96 -5.35 -14.11
CA ILE A 323 -2.35 -5.32 -13.63
C ILE A 323 -3.03 -4.00 -14.02
N ALA A 324 -2.32 -2.87 -13.99
CA ALA A 324 -2.87 -1.59 -14.45
C ALA A 324 -3.23 -1.62 -15.95
N LEU A 325 -2.38 -2.23 -16.78
CA LEU A 325 -2.66 -2.42 -18.21
C LEU A 325 -3.89 -3.30 -18.43
N LEU A 326 -4.02 -4.39 -17.69
CA LEU A 326 -5.22 -5.27 -17.76
C LEU A 326 -6.50 -4.51 -17.38
N ARG A 327 -6.48 -3.68 -16.34
CA ARG A 327 -7.61 -2.81 -15.97
C ARG A 327 -8.00 -1.81 -17.06
N GLN A 328 -7.04 -1.39 -17.89
CA GLN A 328 -7.26 -0.52 -19.04
C GLN A 328 -7.71 -1.26 -20.30
N GLY A 329 -7.91 -2.58 -20.22
CA GLY A 329 -8.22 -3.43 -21.38
C GLY A 329 -7.05 -3.69 -22.33
N LYS A 330 -5.83 -3.25 -21.98
CA LYS A 330 -4.60 -3.42 -22.76
C LYS A 330 -3.96 -4.79 -22.51
N VAL A 331 -4.72 -5.85 -22.80
CA VAL A 331 -4.34 -7.24 -22.48
C VAL A 331 -3.03 -7.63 -23.15
N LYS A 332 -2.88 -7.35 -24.46
CA LYS A 332 -1.67 -7.66 -25.20
C LYS A 332 -0.43 -7.03 -24.56
N GLU A 333 -0.48 -5.74 -24.30
CA GLU A 333 0.64 -4.99 -23.69
C GLU A 333 0.99 -5.54 -22.30
N ALA A 334 -0.02 -5.94 -21.50
CA ALA A 334 0.18 -6.53 -20.18
C ALA A 334 0.88 -7.90 -20.23
N LEU A 335 0.56 -8.72 -21.24
CA LEU A 335 1.18 -10.02 -21.42
C LEU A 335 2.58 -9.92 -22.02
N GLU A 336 2.82 -8.95 -22.89
CA GLU A 336 4.13 -8.69 -23.52
C GLU A 336 5.12 -8.05 -22.54
N LEU A 337 4.65 -7.20 -21.61
CA LEU A 337 5.50 -6.48 -20.67
C LEU A 337 6.43 -7.41 -19.87
N VAL A 338 6.02 -8.63 -19.55
CA VAL A 338 6.86 -9.56 -18.81
C VAL A 338 8.11 -9.97 -19.59
N LEU A 339 8.05 -9.99 -20.94
CA LEU A 339 9.17 -10.34 -21.81
C LEU A 339 10.30 -9.29 -21.77
N GLU A 340 9.99 -8.06 -21.32
CA GLU A 340 10.98 -7.06 -21.02
C GLU A 340 11.90 -7.44 -19.84
N TYR A 341 11.47 -8.41 -19.02
CA TYR A 341 12.14 -8.84 -17.79
C TYR A 341 12.55 -10.31 -17.80
N SER A 342 11.82 -11.18 -18.49
CA SER A 342 12.07 -12.62 -18.52
C SER A 342 11.62 -13.22 -19.85
N PRO A 343 12.46 -14.04 -20.53
CA PRO A 343 12.05 -14.81 -21.70
C PRO A 343 11.19 -16.03 -21.35
N PHE A 344 11.04 -16.38 -20.07
CA PHE A 344 10.35 -17.58 -19.59
C PHE A 344 9.13 -17.27 -18.69
N PRO A 345 8.14 -16.50 -19.19
CA PRO A 345 6.98 -16.16 -18.39
C PRO A 345 6.05 -17.34 -18.13
N ALA A 346 5.81 -18.20 -19.10
CA ALA A 346 4.85 -19.29 -18.97
C ALA A 346 5.47 -20.54 -18.31
N SER A 347 6.70 -20.90 -18.67
CA SER A 347 7.38 -22.05 -18.06
C SER A 347 7.85 -21.75 -16.63
N VAL A 348 8.70 -20.75 -16.46
CA VAL A 348 9.27 -20.48 -15.12
C VAL A 348 8.28 -19.76 -14.20
N CYS A 349 7.78 -18.57 -14.55
CA CYS A 349 6.86 -17.86 -13.67
C CYS A 349 5.51 -18.57 -13.55
N GLY A 350 4.99 -19.11 -14.67
CA GLY A 350 3.67 -19.73 -14.73
C GLY A 350 3.59 -21.16 -14.19
N GLN A 351 4.68 -21.92 -14.14
CA GLN A 351 4.66 -23.33 -13.73
C GLN A 351 5.63 -23.63 -12.59
N VAL A 352 6.93 -23.35 -12.75
CA VAL A 352 7.99 -23.82 -11.84
C VAL A 352 8.21 -22.95 -10.62
N CYS A 353 7.93 -21.63 -10.72
CA CYS A 353 8.14 -20.70 -9.61
C CYS A 353 7.24 -21.07 -8.42
N PRO A 354 7.77 -21.09 -7.18
CA PRO A 354 6.97 -21.34 -5.98
C PRO A 354 6.05 -20.17 -5.58
N ASN A 355 5.89 -19.20 -6.46
CA ASN A 355 4.97 -18.06 -6.29
C ASN A 355 5.33 -17.07 -5.16
N LEU A 356 6.61 -16.75 -5.01
CA LEU A 356 7.12 -15.80 -4.02
C LEU A 356 6.33 -14.48 -3.98
N CYS A 357 5.78 -14.06 -5.12
CA CYS A 357 4.92 -12.89 -5.23
C CYS A 357 3.55 -13.07 -4.56
N GLN A 358 2.97 -14.29 -4.64
CA GLN A 358 1.68 -14.61 -4.01
C GLN A 358 1.84 -14.83 -2.51
N ASP A 359 2.97 -15.39 -2.08
CA ASP A 359 3.23 -15.65 -0.67
C ASP A 359 3.24 -14.39 0.19
N ILE A 360 3.76 -13.30 -0.36
CA ILE A 360 3.85 -12.01 0.33
C ILE A 360 2.74 -11.03 -0.07
N CYS A 361 1.75 -11.47 -0.85
CA CYS A 361 0.70 -10.60 -1.35
C CYS A 361 -0.12 -9.97 -0.22
N SER A 362 -0.21 -8.64 -0.20
CA SER A 362 -0.98 -7.90 0.81
C SER A 362 -2.45 -8.30 0.83
N ARG A 363 -2.99 -8.78 -0.30
CA ARG A 363 -4.39 -9.24 -0.39
C ARG A 363 -4.71 -10.39 0.58
N LYS A 364 -3.74 -11.20 1.00
CA LYS A 364 -3.90 -12.25 2.00
C LYS A 364 -4.52 -11.78 3.33
N LYS A 365 -4.46 -10.48 3.63
CA LYS A 365 -5.08 -9.91 4.83
C LYS A 365 -6.58 -9.73 4.69
N VAL A 366 -7.07 -9.70 3.47
CA VAL A 366 -8.49 -9.50 3.16
C VAL A 366 -9.15 -10.84 2.85
N ASP A 367 -8.52 -11.63 1.97
CA ASP A 367 -8.98 -12.96 1.54
C ASP A 367 -7.80 -13.78 0.97
N LEU A 368 -7.89 -14.34 -0.23
CA LEU A 368 -6.81 -15.09 -0.89
C LEU A 368 -5.86 -14.16 -1.67
N PRO A 369 -4.59 -14.55 -1.86
CA PRO A 369 -3.67 -13.77 -2.68
C PRO A 369 -4.15 -13.67 -4.12
N VAL A 370 -3.75 -12.60 -4.82
CA VAL A 370 -4.01 -12.45 -6.27
C VAL A 370 -3.26 -13.55 -7.04
N LYS A 371 -3.90 -14.21 -7.99
CA LYS A 371 -3.33 -15.31 -8.79
C LYS A 371 -2.34 -14.81 -9.85
N ILE A 372 -1.24 -14.21 -9.41
CA ILE A 372 -0.21 -13.62 -10.29
C ILE A 372 0.44 -14.68 -11.21
N LYS A 373 0.53 -15.92 -10.76
CA LYS A 373 1.06 -17.06 -11.54
C LYS A 373 0.30 -17.24 -12.87
N GLN A 374 -1.00 -17.09 -12.87
CA GLN A 374 -1.81 -17.24 -14.09
C GLN A 374 -1.43 -16.21 -15.17
N LEU A 375 -1.02 -15.01 -14.78
CA LEU A 375 -0.52 -14.01 -15.75
C LEU A 375 0.73 -14.51 -16.48
N GLY A 376 1.58 -15.30 -15.82
CA GLY A 376 2.70 -15.97 -16.46
C GLY A 376 2.22 -16.98 -17.51
N GLN A 377 1.29 -17.84 -17.16
CA GLN A 377 0.71 -18.86 -18.06
C GLN A 377 0.06 -18.22 -19.29
N LEU A 378 -0.72 -17.17 -19.14
CA LEU A 378 -1.34 -16.43 -20.24
C LEU A 378 -0.33 -15.79 -21.19
N SER A 379 0.91 -15.54 -20.75
CA SER A 379 1.96 -14.95 -21.59
C SER A 379 2.70 -15.97 -22.49
N LYS A 380 2.18 -17.18 -22.65
CA LYS A 380 2.78 -18.24 -23.49
C LYS A 380 2.96 -17.78 -24.94
N GLU A 381 1.93 -17.17 -25.53
CA GLU A 381 1.92 -16.71 -26.93
C GLU A 381 2.39 -15.25 -27.10
N ALA A 382 2.78 -14.58 -25.99
CA ALA A 382 3.27 -13.21 -26.07
C ALA A 382 4.63 -13.15 -26.80
N ASP A 383 4.82 -12.12 -27.58
CA ASP A 383 6.10 -11.82 -28.26
C ASP A 383 6.34 -10.31 -28.29
N ILE A 384 7.61 -9.90 -28.37
CA ILE A 384 8.02 -8.51 -28.47
C ILE A 384 9.00 -8.31 -29.63
N VAL A 385 8.95 -7.16 -30.27
CA VAL A 385 9.90 -6.79 -31.31
C VAL A 385 11.19 -6.28 -30.66
N PHE A 386 12.34 -6.61 -31.26
CA PHE A 386 13.63 -6.06 -30.88
C PHE A 386 14.00 -4.96 -31.87
N ASP A 387 13.83 -3.71 -31.43
CA ASP A 387 14.00 -2.52 -32.31
C ASP A 387 15.42 -1.94 -32.24
N ALA A 388 16.26 -2.42 -31.33
CA ALA A 388 17.60 -1.87 -31.18
C ALA A 388 18.45 -2.16 -32.42
N PRO A 389 19.18 -1.17 -32.95
CA PRO A 389 20.07 -1.38 -34.09
C PRO A 389 21.14 -2.42 -33.74
N GLN A 390 21.50 -3.21 -34.75
CA GLN A 390 22.53 -4.24 -34.57
C GLN A 390 23.88 -3.59 -34.26
N LYS A 391 24.51 -4.04 -33.19
CA LYS A 391 25.83 -3.61 -32.75
C LYS A 391 26.94 -4.50 -33.33
N ALA A 392 28.11 -3.95 -33.46
CA ALA A 392 29.29 -4.68 -33.93
C ALA A 392 29.85 -5.65 -32.88
N GLU A 393 29.68 -5.31 -31.62
CA GLU A 393 30.21 -6.07 -30.49
C GLU A 393 29.50 -7.41 -30.34
N LYS A 394 30.31 -8.42 -30.03
CA LYS A 394 29.87 -9.79 -29.79
C LYS A 394 30.05 -10.18 -28.34
N VAL A 395 29.08 -10.87 -27.79
CA VAL A 395 29.15 -11.42 -26.43
C VAL A 395 29.04 -12.92 -26.47
N ALA A 396 29.98 -13.60 -25.79
CA ALA A 396 29.92 -15.03 -25.58
C ALA A 396 29.24 -15.35 -24.27
N ILE A 397 28.41 -16.42 -24.26
CA ILE A 397 27.75 -16.92 -23.06
C ILE A 397 28.09 -18.39 -22.92
N ILE A 398 28.55 -18.82 -21.76
CA ILE A 398 28.91 -20.19 -21.46
C ILE A 398 27.79 -20.83 -20.63
N GLY A 399 27.01 -21.69 -21.26
CA GLY A 399 25.84 -22.37 -20.68
C GLY A 399 24.49 -21.83 -21.18
N SER A 400 23.62 -22.71 -21.64
CA SER A 400 22.26 -22.42 -22.12
C SER A 400 21.19 -22.73 -21.09
N GLY A 401 21.50 -22.62 -19.81
CA GLY A 401 20.52 -22.68 -18.72
C GLY A 401 19.69 -21.40 -18.62
N SER A 402 18.76 -21.33 -17.66
CA SER A 402 17.86 -20.19 -17.45
C SER A 402 18.58 -18.84 -17.37
N SER A 403 19.73 -18.81 -16.69
CA SER A 403 20.52 -17.58 -16.53
C SER A 403 21.17 -17.14 -17.84
N GLY A 404 21.84 -18.09 -18.54
CA GLY A 404 22.51 -17.80 -19.82
C GLY A 404 21.53 -17.37 -20.91
N LEU A 405 20.37 -18.04 -21.00
CA LEU A 405 19.34 -17.68 -21.97
C LEU A 405 18.64 -16.35 -21.61
N SER A 406 18.49 -16.04 -20.33
CA SER A 406 18.03 -14.71 -19.89
C SER A 406 19.03 -13.63 -20.31
N ALA A 407 20.32 -13.85 -20.10
CA ALA A 407 21.35 -12.90 -20.53
C ALA A 407 21.36 -12.74 -22.07
N ALA A 408 21.26 -13.86 -22.81
CA ALA A 408 21.19 -13.85 -24.27
C ALA A 408 20.01 -13.03 -24.80
N TRP A 409 18.81 -13.25 -24.23
CA TRP A 409 17.60 -12.50 -24.58
C TRP A 409 17.79 -10.98 -24.42
N HIS A 410 18.29 -10.57 -23.26
CA HIS A 410 18.46 -9.14 -22.96
C HIS A 410 19.56 -8.49 -23.80
N LEU A 411 20.65 -9.19 -24.06
CA LEU A 411 21.71 -8.70 -24.97
C LEU A 411 21.23 -8.59 -26.41
N ARG A 412 20.50 -9.59 -26.92
CA ARG A 412 19.88 -9.52 -28.27
C ARG A 412 18.90 -8.37 -28.38
N LYS A 413 18.08 -8.16 -27.36
CA LYS A 413 17.17 -6.99 -27.28
C LYS A 413 17.91 -5.66 -27.33
N LEU A 414 19.12 -5.59 -26.79
CA LEU A 414 19.99 -4.40 -26.83
C LEU A 414 20.82 -4.30 -28.13
N GLY A 415 20.64 -5.22 -29.09
CA GLY A 415 21.26 -5.21 -30.41
C GLY A 415 22.60 -5.94 -30.52
N TYR A 416 23.10 -6.55 -29.45
CA TYR A 416 24.36 -7.30 -29.48
C TYR A 416 24.26 -8.61 -30.27
N GLN A 417 25.37 -9.04 -30.88
CA GLN A 417 25.51 -10.40 -31.40
C GLN A 417 25.83 -11.34 -30.24
N VAL A 418 25.11 -12.46 -30.11
CA VAL A 418 25.24 -13.39 -28.99
C VAL A 418 25.47 -14.81 -29.46
N ASP A 419 26.57 -15.39 -29.03
CA ASP A 419 26.91 -16.82 -29.19
C ASP A 419 26.82 -17.49 -27.81
N VAL A 420 26.01 -18.57 -27.72
CA VAL A 420 25.87 -19.36 -26.51
C VAL A 420 26.56 -20.70 -26.72
N TYR A 421 27.49 -21.08 -25.85
CA TYR A 421 28.22 -22.35 -25.87
C TYR A 421 27.59 -23.27 -24.84
N GLU A 422 27.03 -24.39 -25.32
CA GLU A 422 26.39 -25.42 -24.49
C GLU A 422 27.10 -26.75 -24.61
N GLN A 423 27.47 -27.33 -23.47
CA GLN A 423 28.17 -28.60 -23.45
C GLN A 423 27.30 -29.79 -23.86
N ASP A 424 26.00 -29.74 -23.55
CA ASP A 424 25.04 -30.79 -23.83
C ASP A 424 24.46 -30.66 -25.25
N SER A 425 23.81 -31.71 -25.73
CA SER A 425 23.10 -31.70 -27.02
C SER A 425 21.76 -30.98 -26.98
N VAL A 426 21.28 -30.63 -25.78
CA VAL A 426 19.95 -29.98 -25.55
C VAL A 426 20.10 -28.66 -24.85
N VAL A 427 19.27 -27.72 -25.27
CA VAL A 427 19.20 -26.36 -24.72
C VAL A 427 18.21 -26.27 -23.54
N GLY A 428 18.47 -25.42 -22.56
CA GLY A 428 17.57 -25.16 -21.45
C GLY A 428 18.09 -25.57 -20.07
N GLY A 429 19.24 -26.23 -20.02
CA GLY A 429 19.89 -26.65 -18.76
C GLY A 429 18.95 -27.48 -17.87
N LYS A 430 18.95 -27.21 -16.55
CA LYS A 430 18.12 -27.96 -15.59
C LYS A 430 16.61 -27.83 -15.86
N LEU A 431 16.10 -26.74 -16.46
CA LEU A 431 14.70 -26.65 -16.86
C LEU A 431 14.26 -27.78 -17.79
N LYS A 432 15.10 -28.11 -18.76
CA LYS A 432 14.84 -29.19 -19.72
C LYS A 432 15.22 -30.55 -19.19
N GLN A 433 16.33 -30.64 -18.45
CA GLN A 433 16.98 -31.93 -18.14
C GLN A 433 16.57 -32.50 -16.78
N VAL A 434 16.08 -31.66 -15.83
CA VAL A 434 15.94 -32.08 -14.44
C VAL A 434 14.52 -31.93 -13.91
N ILE A 435 13.82 -30.84 -14.30
CA ILE A 435 12.45 -30.60 -13.81
C ILE A 435 11.51 -31.68 -14.37
N PRO A 436 10.73 -32.38 -13.53
CA PRO A 436 9.75 -33.35 -13.95
C PRO A 436 8.73 -32.79 -14.97
N ASN A 437 8.36 -33.60 -15.97
CA ASN A 437 7.42 -33.19 -17.01
C ASN A 437 6.03 -32.84 -16.47
N GLU A 438 5.64 -33.37 -15.33
CA GLU A 438 4.40 -33.03 -14.63
C GLU A 438 4.40 -31.59 -14.08
N ARG A 439 5.56 -31.08 -13.65
CA ARG A 439 5.74 -29.74 -13.16
C ARG A 439 5.99 -28.70 -14.25
N LEU A 440 6.57 -29.11 -15.37
CA LEU A 440 6.90 -28.25 -16.50
C LEU A 440 6.52 -28.89 -17.82
N ALA A 441 5.43 -28.41 -18.40
CA ALA A 441 4.96 -28.86 -19.71
C ALA A 441 6.02 -28.57 -20.78
N GLN A 442 6.50 -29.64 -21.44
CA GLN A 442 7.63 -29.55 -22.36
C GLN A 442 7.34 -28.74 -23.62
N GLU A 443 6.09 -28.71 -24.07
CA GLU A 443 5.64 -27.88 -25.19
C GLU A 443 5.69 -26.37 -24.85
N VAL A 444 5.41 -25.98 -23.59
CA VAL A 444 5.52 -24.58 -23.12
C VAL A 444 6.97 -24.14 -23.12
N LEU A 445 7.87 -24.95 -22.56
CA LEU A 445 9.30 -24.67 -22.56
C LEU A 445 9.87 -24.60 -23.98
N ALA A 446 9.48 -25.55 -24.85
CA ALA A 446 9.94 -25.58 -26.23
C ALA A 446 9.52 -24.33 -27.02
N ALA A 447 8.31 -23.84 -26.82
CA ALA A 447 7.83 -22.58 -27.45
C ALA A 447 8.68 -21.39 -27.03
N GLU A 448 8.98 -21.26 -25.72
CA GLU A 448 9.80 -20.16 -25.19
C GLU A 448 11.28 -20.28 -25.64
N LEU A 449 11.85 -21.48 -25.70
CA LEU A 449 13.18 -21.69 -26.25
C LEU A 449 13.25 -21.33 -27.74
N LYS A 450 12.23 -21.76 -28.51
CA LYS A 450 12.12 -21.35 -29.92
C LYS A 450 12.07 -19.87 -30.09
N ARG A 451 11.26 -19.15 -29.30
CA ARG A 451 11.18 -17.68 -29.34
C ARG A 451 12.55 -17.04 -29.13
N ILE A 452 13.37 -17.52 -28.18
CA ILE A 452 14.72 -17.00 -27.94
C ILE A 452 15.63 -17.21 -29.15
N ILE A 453 15.58 -18.41 -29.78
CA ILE A 453 16.35 -18.71 -30.97
C ILE A 453 15.90 -17.85 -32.15
N ASP A 454 14.61 -17.70 -32.36
CA ASP A 454 14.04 -16.90 -33.45
C ASP A 454 14.43 -15.40 -33.33
N LYS A 455 14.77 -14.89 -32.14
CA LYS A 455 15.35 -13.55 -31.94
C LYS A 455 16.84 -13.45 -32.31
N GLY A 456 17.42 -14.51 -32.86
CA GLY A 456 18.77 -14.49 -33.40
C GLY A 456 19.87 -14.81 -32.37
N VAL A 457 19.55 -15.56 -31.32
CA VAL A 457 20.56 -16.12 -30.41
C VAL A 457 21.17 -17.32 -31.10
N ASN A 458 22.50 -17.30 -31.30
CA ASN A 458 23.23 -18.41 -31.92
C ASN A 458 23.70 -19.37 -30.83
N ILE A 459 23.11 -20.59 -30.78
CA ILE A 459 23.41 -21.58 -29.74
C ILE A 459 24.24 -22.73 -30.37
N LYS A 460 25.44 -22.97 -29.83
CA LYS A 460 26.38 -24.01 -30.21
C LYS A 460 26.31 -25.14 -29.17
N THR A 461 25.51 -26.16 -29.45
CA THR A 461 25.40 -27.35 -28.61
C THR A 461 26.64 -28.26 -28.80
N ASN A 462 26.82 -29.25 -27.92
CA ASN A 462 27.98 -30.14 -27.87
C ASN A 462 29.32 -29.37 -27.86
N SER A 463 29.34 -28.20 -27.26
CA SER A 463 30.48 -27.27 -27.27
C SER A 463 30.93 -27.00 -25.83
N LYS A 464 31.56 -28.02 -25.21
CA LYS A 464 32.13 -27.87 -23.87
C LYS A 464 33.29 -26.88 -23.91
N VAL A 465 33.25 -25.86 -23.06
CA VAL A 465 34.30 -24.86 -22.92
C VAL A 465 35.38 -25.42 -22.01
N ASP A 466 36.59 -25.59 -22.57
CA ASP A 466 37.82 -25.88 -21.83
C ASP A 466 38.65 -24.58 -21.64
N LYS A 467 39.82 -24.69 -21.02
CA LYS A 467 40.69 -23.53 -20.75
C LYS A 467 41.13 -22.83 -22.04
N GLY A 468 41.48 -23.60 -23.07
CA GLY A 468 41.95 -23.04 -24.36
C GLY A 468 40.85 -22.27 -25.07
N LEU A 469 39.64 -22.83 -25.11
CA LEU A 469 38.46 -22.15 -25.70
C LEU A 469 38.06 -20.92 -24.85
N PHE A 470 38.08 -21.01 -23.52
CA PHE A 470 37.79 -19.86 -22.66
C PHE A 470 38.73 -18.70 -22.91
N ASP A 471 40.05 -18.95 -22.98
CA ASP A 471 41.04 -17.92 -23.29
C ASP A 471 40.86 -17.32 -24.69
N LYS A 472 40.41 -18.11 -25.66
CA LYS A 472 40.03 -17.63 -26.99
C LYS A 472 38.78 -16.76 -26.94
N LEU A 473 37.75 -17.19 -26.24
CA LEU A 473 36.50 -16.39 -26.09
C LEU A 473 36.77 -15.01 -25.49
N ARG A 474 37.62 -14.92 -24.48
CA ARG A 474 38.02 -13.63 -23.86
C ARG A 474 38.76 -12.69 -24.82
N LYS A 475 39.42 -13.22 -25.82
CA LYS A 475 40.12 -12.44 -26.87
C LYS A 475 39.20 -12.01 -27.99
N ASP A 476 38.36 -12.95 -28.46
CA ASP A 476 37.56 -12.80 -29.68
C ASP A 476 36.23 -12.05 -29.44
N TYR A 477 35.75 -12.00 -28.18
CA TYR A 477 34.50 -11.38 -27.79
C TYR A 477 34.71 -10.10 -26.94
N SER A 478 33.80 -9.17 -27.03
CA SER A 478 33.83 -7.94 -26.26
C SER A 478 33.53 -8.15 -24.77
N ALA A 479 32.74 -9.20 -24.47
CA ALA A 479 32.49 -9.68 -23.10
C ALA A 479 32.15 -11.16 -23.10
N VAL A 480 32.35 -11.83 -21.95
CA VAL A 480 32.03 -13.24 -21.72
C VAL A 480 31.17 -13.37 -20.47
N ILE A 481 30.03 -14.05 -20.57
CA ILE A 481 29.17 -14.37 -19.42
C ILE A 481 29.29 -15.85 -19.09
N VAL A 482 29.74 -16.17 -17.88
CA VAL A 482 29.83 -17.53 -17.36
C VAL A 482 28.54 -17.88 -16.63
N ALA A 483 27.71 -18.72 -17.27
CA ALA A 483 26.38 -19.13 -16.81
C ALA A 483 26.27 -20.68 -16.72
N VAL A 484 27.34 -21.31 -16.29
CA VAL A 484 27.51 -22.79 -16.27
C VAL A 484 26.58 -23.51 -15.29
N GLY A 485 25.90 -22.77 -14.42
CA GLY A 485 25.05 -23.35 -13.37
C GLY A 485 25.86 -24.17 -12.36
N ALA A 486 25.22 -25.13 -11.70
CA ALA A 486 25.83 -26.09 -10.79
C ALA A 486 25.39 -27.49 -11.20
N HIS A 487 26.34 -28.33 -11.70
CA HIS A 487 26.06 -29.63 -12.27
C HIS A 487 26.91 -30.76 -11.69
N ILE A 488 27.87 -30.47 -10.82
CA ILE A 488 28.66 -31.46 -10.14
C ILE A 488 28.00 -31.78 -8.80
N PRO A 489 27.40 -32.97 -8.62
CA PRO A 489 26.77 -33.31 -7.35
C PRO A 489 27.76 -33.28 -6.19
N VAL A 490 27.33 -32.70 -5.07
CA VAL A 490 28.09 -32.76 -3.84
C VAL A 490 27.91 -34.12 -3.22
N VAL A 491 29.04 -34.79 -2.97
CA VAL A 491 29.06 -36.09 -2.27
C VAL A 491 29.76 -35.89 -0.93
N ILE A 492 29.08 -36.27 0.15
CA ILE A 492 29.63 -36.22 1.51
C ILE A 492 30.53 -37.47 1.69
N PRO A 493 31.80 -37.30 2.10
CA PRO A 493 32.75 -38.41 2.27
C PRO A 493 32.50 -39.16 3.59
N PHE A 494 31.59 -40.13 3.57
CA PHE A 494 31.39 -41.14 4.63
C PHE A 494 31.53 -42.54 4.06
N GLU A 495 31.69 -43.55 4.91
CA GLU A 495 31.85 -44.97 4.51
C GLU A 495 30.66 -45.42 3.67
N GLY A 496 30.89 -45.97 2.46
CA GLY A 496 29.87 -46.42 1.54
C GLY A 496 29.32 -45.33 0.61
N HIS A 497 29.91 -44.12 0.59
CA HIS A 497 29.47 -43.05 -0.29
C HIS A 497 29.60 -43.39 -1.82
N GLU A 498 30.43 -44.34 -2.17
CA GLU A 498 30.59 -44.86 -3.55
C GLU A 498 29.36 -45.62 -4.05
N LYS A 499 28.46 -46.07 -3.14
CA LYS A 499 27.20 -46.76 -3.44
C LYS A 499 26.06 -45.80 -3.77
N LEU A 500 26.25 -44.49 -3.56
CA LEU A 500 25.21 -43.49 -3.73
C LEU A 500 24.87 -43.26 -5.20
N VAL A 501 23.60 -43.28 -5.50
CA VAL A 501 23.05 -42.73 -6.75
C VAL A 501 23.00 -41.21 -6.64
N LYS A 502 23.47 -40.50 -7.65
CA LYS A 502 23.42 -39.03 -7.64
C LYS A 502 22.06 -38.55 -8.10
N GLY A 503 21.37 -37.75 -7.29
CA GLY A 503 20.01 -37.31 -7.56
C GLY A 503 19.85 -36.53 -8.87
N LEU A 504 20.84 -35.68 -9.20
CA LEU A 504 20.84 -34.97 -10.48
C LEU A 504 20.89 -35.92 -11.69
N ASP A 505 21.73 -36.93 -11.65
CA ASP A 505 21.88 -37.93 -12.75
C ASP A 505 20.60 -38.77 -12.85
N PHE A 506 20.03 -39.18 -11.72
CA PHE A 506 18.77 -39.89 -11.64
C PHE A 506 17.61 -39.15 -12.32
N LEU A 507 17.45 -37.85 -12.00
CA LEU A 507 16.41 -37.03 -12.62
C LEU A 507 16.65 -36.78 -14.11
N LYS A 508 17.92 -36.64 -14.54
CA LYS A 508 18.28 -36.53 -15.95
C LYS A 508 17.94 -37.81 -16.77
N GLU A 509 18.10 -38.98 -16.18
CA GLU A 509 17.73 -40.25 -16.81
C GLU A 509 16.21 -40.35 -16.99
N ILE A 510 15.44 -40.00 -15.95
CA ILE A 510 13.97 -40.01 -16.02
C ILE A 510 13.50 -39.05 -17.12
N ASN A 511 14.01 -37.82 -17.16
CA ASN A 511 13.59 -36.82 -18.16
C ASN A 511 14.01 -37.17 -19.59
N LYS A 512 14.99 -38.05 -19.78
CA LYS A 512 15.32 -38.66 -21.08
C LYS A 512 14.39 -39.82 -21.46
N GLY A 513 13.40 -40.15 -20.64
CA GLY A 513 12.48 -41.25 -20.82
C GLY A 513 13.10 -42.62 -20.46
N GLN A 514 14.26 -42.64 -19.81
CA GLN A 514 14.88 -43.84 -19.26
C GLN A 514 14.19 -44.26 -17.97
N LYS A 515 14.30 -45.53 -17.61
CA LYS A 515 13.75 -46.06 -16.35
C LYS A 515 14.90 -46.52 -15.45
N PRO A 516 15.56 -45.60 -14.73
CA PRO A 516 16.60 -46.02 -13.80
C PRO A 516 16.03 -46.97 -12.76
N LYS A 517 16.81 -48.05 -12.49
CA LYS A 517 16.39 -49.08 -11.55
C LYS A 517 16.50 -48.56 -10.12
N VAL A 518 15.40 -48.63 -9.37
CA VAL A 518 15.35 -48.39 -7.93
C VAL A 518 14.81 -49.61 -7.22
N GLY A 519 15.21 -49.83 -5.99
CA GLY A 519 14.67 -50.90 -5.17
C GLY A 519 13.29 -50.53 -4.58
N ALA A 520 12.70 -51.45 -3.84
CA ALA A 520 11.42 -51.23 -3.20
C ALA A 520 11.51 -50.15 -2.07
N LYS A 521 12.66 -50.06 -1.40
CA LYS A 521 12.94 -49.10 -0.34
C LYS A 521 14.02 -48.12 -0.77
N VAL A 522 13.71 -46.85 -0.79
CA VAL A 522 14.64 -45.80 -1.21
C VAL A 522 14.87 -44.83 -0.06
N VAL A 523 16.13 -44.52 0.20
CA VAL A 523 16.49 -43.39 1.09
C VAL A 523 17.07 -42.25 0.27
N VAL A 524 16.55 -41.05 0.44
CA VAL A 524 17.07 -39.82 -0.18
C VAL A 524 17.81 -39.01 0.88
N ILE A 525 19.12 -38.83 0.70
CA ILE A 525 19.93 -37.97 1.57
C ILE A 525 19.83 -36.55 1.07
N GLY A 526 19.18 -35.67 1.83
CA GLY A 526 18.80 -34.31 1.51
C GLY A 526 17.28 -34.11 1.52
N ALA A 527 16.81 -32.94 1.93
CA ALA A 527 15.39 -32.57 1.95
C ALA A 527 15.17 -31.14 1.41
N GLY A 528 15.89 -30.75 0.36
CA GLY A 528 15.64 -29.56 -0.44
C GLY A 528 14.66 -29.84 -1.59
N ASN A 529 14.31 -28.82 -2.39
CA ASN A 529 13.36 -28.97 -3.52
C ASN A 529 13.78 -30.05 -4.51
N ALA A 530 15.06 -30.12 -4.90
CA ALA A 530 15.56 -31.18 -5.80
C ALA A 530 15.44 -32.56 -5.16
N ALA A 531 15.60 -32.68 -3.83
CA ALA A 531 15.40 -33.94 -3.14
C ALA A 531 13.93 -34.38 -3.17
N MET A 532 12.98 -33.46 -3.12
CA MET A 532 11.55 -33.77 -3.27
C MET A 532 11.23 -34.24 -4.68
N ASP A 533 11.83 -33.64 -5.72
CA ASP A 533 11.72 -34.15 -7.10
C ASP A 533 12.30 -35.58 -7.23
N VAL A 534 13.40 -35.89 -6.54
CA VAL A 534 13.97 -37.25 -6.47
C VAL A 534 13.03 -38.23 -5.76
N VAL A 535 12.39 -37.80 -4.65
CA VAL A 535 11.40 -38.60 -3.91
C VAL A 535 10.23 -38.98 -4.82
N ILE A 536 9.67 -38.00 -5.53
CA ILE A 536 8.57 -38.22 -6.48
C ILE A 536 9.01 -39.14 -7.60
N GLY A 537 10.15 -38.88 -8.24
CA GLY A 537 10.70 -39.72 -9.30
C GLY A 537 11.01 -41.15 -8.83
N ALA A 538 11.38 -41.37 -7.58
CA ALA A 538 11.58 -42.70 -7.03
C ALA A 538 10.25 -43.50 -6.98
N TYR A 539 9.16 -42.88 -6.59
CA TYR A 539 7.83 -43.51 -6.66
C TYR A 539 7.40 -43.81 -8.09
N GLU A 540 7.63 -42.89 -9.04
CA GLU A 540 7.35 -43.11 -10.46
C GLU A 540 8.14 -44.29 -11.04
N MET A 541 9.36 -44.49 -10.55
CA MET A 541 10.22 -45.63 -10.96
C MET A 541 9.90 -46.92 -10.21
N GLY A 542 8.90 -46.95 -9.33
CA GLY A 542 8.36 -48.16 -8.71
C GLY A 542 8.79 -48.41 -7.27
N ALA A 543 9.42 -47.44 -6.60
CA ALA A 543 9.67 -47.55 -5.15
C ALA A 543 8.36 -47.67 -4.40
N LYS A 544 8.33 -48.44 -3.30
CA LYS A 544 7.15 -48.63 -2.46
C LYS A 544 7.25 -47.82 -1.15
N GLU A 545 8.45 -47.62 -0.66
CA GLU A 545 8.75 -46.83 0.52
C GLU A 545 9.90 -45.89 0.19
N VAL A 546 9.67 -44.55 0.41
CA VAL A 546 10.71 -43.55 0.25
C VAL A 546 10.86 -42.76 1.54
N THR A 547 12.09 -42.61 2.02
CA THR A 547 12.42 -41.84 3.20
C THR A 547 13.46 -40.77 2.85
N ALA A 548 13.12 -39.51 2.95
CA ALA A 548 14.06 -38.39 2.86
C ALA A 548 14.62 -38.04 4.23
N ILE A 549 15.94 -37.88 4.31
CA ILE A 549 16.63 -37.54 5.57
C ILE A 549 17.50 -36.29 5.39
N ASP A 550 17.50 -35.40 6.39
CA ASP A 550 18.35 -34.21 6.39
C ASP A 550 18.94 -33.95 7.77
N ILE A 551 20.10 -33.30 7.82
CA ILE A 551 20.76 -32.91 9.08
C ILE A 551 20.11 -31.68 9.73
N GLN A 552 19.29 -30.96 8.99
CA GLN A 552 18.61 -29.71 9.38
C GLN A 552 17.13 -29.74 8.97
N LYS A 553 16.37 -28.74 9.43
CA LYS A 553 14.99 -28.57 8.98
C LYS A 553 14.96 -28.53 7.43
N PRO A 554 14.06 -29.28 6.78
CA PRO A 554 13.94 -29.31 5.33
C PRO A 554 13.87 -27.91 4.70
N ALA A 555 14.65 -27.70 3.66
CA ALA A 555 14.69 -26.45 2.90
C ALA A 555 13.72 -26.43 1.71
N ALA A 556 13.02 -27.54 1.45
CA ALA A 556 11.98 -27.62 0.44
C ALA A 556 10.76 -26.78 0.81
N PHE A 557 10.04 -26.30 -0.19
CA PHE A 557 8.76 -25.63 0.01
C PHE A 557 7.72 -26.61 0.55
N GLU A 558 6.82 -26.10 1.40
CA GLU A 558 5.81 -26.94 2.06
C GLU A 558 4.95 -27.70 1.04
N ALA A 559 4.55 -27.04 -0.05
CA ALA A 559 3.78 -27.70 -1.12
C ALA A 559 4.49 -28.92 -1.74
N GLU A 560 5.81 -28.85 -1.92
CA GLU A 560 6.61 -29.96 -2.44
C GLU A 560 6.72 -31.11 -1.39
N MET A 561 6.87 -30.74 -0.13
CA MET A 561 6.89 -31.72 0.97
C MET A 561 5.52 -32.38 1.18
N GLU A 562 4.44 -31.62 1.08
CA GLU A 562 3.08 -32.16 1.15
C GLU A 562 2.81 -33.12 -0.01
N HIS A 563 3.21 -32.80 -1.22
CA HIS A 563 3.09 -33.70 -2.35
C HIS A 563 3.86 -35.03 -2.10
N ALA A 564 5.10 -34.94 -1.64
CA ALA A 564 5.89 -36.13 -1.27
C ALA A 564 5.19 -36.94 -0.16
N ARG A 565 4.65 -36.32 0.87
CA ARG A 565 3.92 -36.99 1.96
C ARG A 565 2.63 -37.66 1.48
N HIS A 566 1.89 -37.04 0.54
CA HIS A 566 0.69 -37.63 -0.05
C HIS A 566 1.01 -38.93 -0.83
N LEU A 567 2.21 -39.03 -1.40
CA LEU A 567 2.70 -40.27 -2.01
C LEU A 567 3.17 -41.31 -0.97
N GLY A 568 3.19 -40.97 0.32
CA GLY A 568 3.60 -41.84 1.41
C GLY A 568 5.02 -41.63 1.91
N ALA A 569 5.75 -40.62 1.43
CA ALA A 569 7.13 -40.38 1.82
C ALA A 569 7.26 -39.95 3.29
N LYS A 570 8.29 -40.47 3.96
CA LYS A 570 8.71 -40.03 5.29
C LYS A 570 9.80 -38.97 5.12
N ILE A 571 9.71 -37.85 5.84
CA ILE A 571 10.72 -36.80 5.85
C ILE A 571 11.21 -36.65 7.29
N LEU A 572 12.47 -36.99 7.54
CA LEU A 572 13.06 -37.09 8.87
C LEU A 572 14.21 -36.09 9.03
N TRP A 573 14.20 -35.34 10.12
CA TRP A 573 15.27 -34.42 10.54
C TRP A 573 15.23 -34.17 12.06
N PRO A 574 16.34 -33.90 12.72
CA PRO A 574 17.73 -34.01 12.22
C PRO A 574 18.19 -35.49 12.16
N VAL A 575 18.75 -35.92 11.06
CA VAL A 575 19.30 -37.26 10.87
C VAL A 575 20.73 -37.16 10.30
N PHE A 576 21.71 -37.70 10.98
CA PHE A 576 23.11 -37.66 10.59
C PHE A 576 23.53 -39.01 10.06
N THR A 577 23.86 -39.11 8.76
CA THR A 577 24.39 -40.30 8.16
C THR A 577 25.79 -40.64 8.70
N GLN A 578 26.00 -41.85 9.15
CA GLN A 578 27.30 -42.38 9.53
C GLN A 578 27.94 -43.15 8.36
N LYS A 579 27.20 -44.12 7.82
CA LYS A 579 27.63 -44.91 6.65
C LYS A 579 26.47 -45.49 5.86
N VAL A 580 26.75 -45.89 4.63
CA VAL A 580 25.82 -46.60 3.75
C VAL A 580 26.29 -48.05 3.58
N THR A 581 25.40 -49.00 3.83
CA THR A 581 25.63 -50.43 3.73
C THR A 581 24.71 -51.04 2.68
N ASP A 582 24.79 -52.35 2.46
CA ASP A 582 23.86 -53.07 1.58
C ASP A 582 22.46 -53.22 2.20
N GLU A 583 22.32 -52.99 3.52
CA GLU A 583 21.06 -53.05 4.25
C GLU A 583 20.36 -51.67 4.33
N GLY A 584 21.09 -50.59 4.01
CA GLY A 584 20.57 -49.25 4.04
C GLY A 584 21.52 -48.19 4.65
N VAL A 585 20.96 -47.17 5.27
CA VAL A 585 21.69 -46.05 5.87
C VAL A 585 21.79 -46.22 7.39
N LEU A 586 23.00 -46.36 7.91
CA LEU A 586 23.28 -46.30 9.34
C LEU A 586 23.47 -44.85 9.77
N THR A 587 22.71 -44.42 10.75
CA THR A 587 22.78 -43.06 11.31
C THR A 587 23.76 -43.01 12.49
N LYS A 588 24.21 -41.80 12.86
CA LYS A 588 25.17 -41.60 13.97
C LYS A 588 24.64 -42.01 15.33
N ASP A 589 23.32 -42.05 15.52
CA ASP A 589 22.65 -42.51 16.77
C ASP A 589 22.46 -44.03 16.82
N GLY A 590 22.98 -44.74 15.78
CA GLY A 590 22.92 -46.20 15.69
C GLY A 590 21.65 -46.75 15.03
N THR A 591 20.74 -45.91 14.54
CA THR A 591 19.52 -46.33 13.89
C THR A 591 19.84 -46.80 12.46
N MET A 592 19.33 -47.97 12.04
CA MET A 592 19.41 -48.43 10.65
C MET A 592 18.10 -48.06 9.92
N ILE A 593 18.22 -47.27 8.84
CA ILE A 593 17.12 -46.95 7.94
C ILE A 593 17.25 -47.92 6.71
N PRO A 594 16.37 -48.90 6.58
CA PRO A 594 16.50 -49.89 5.51
C PRO A 594 16.34 -49.26 4.13
N ALA A 595 17.23 -49.61 3.18
CA ALA A 595 17.18 -49.14 1.80
C ALA A 595 17.83 -50.09 0.83
N ASP A 596 17.16 -50.36 -0.28
CA ASP A 596 17.72 -51.06 -1.44
C ASP A 596 18.48 -50.12 -2.37
N THR A 597 18.13 -48.83 -2.31
CA THR A 597 18.76 -47.74 -3.10
C THR A 597 18.91 -46.50 -2.23
N VAL A 598 20.08 -45.90 -2.25
CA VAL A 598 20.34 -44.63 -1.56
C VAL A 598 20.70 -43.55 -2.56
N ILE A 599 19.93 -42.45 -2.60
CA ILE A 599 20.13 -41.35 -3.55
C ILE A 599 20.58 -40.10 -2.77
N ILE A 600 21.66 -39.45 -3.23
CA ILE A 600 22.13 -38.21 -2.60
C ILE A 600 21.66 -36.99 -3.37
N ALA A 601 21.03 -36.03 -2.67
CA ALA A 601 20.47 -34.80 -3.22
C ALA A 601 20.70 -33.60 -2.27
N VAL A 602 21.96 -33.43 -1.84
CA VAL A 602 22.39 -32.38 -0.89
C VAL A 602 22.90 -31.09 -1.57
N GLY A 603 22.67 -30.97 -2.87
CA GLY A 603 23.07 -29.86 -3.71
C GLY A 603 24.18 -30.22 -4.71
N ASP A 604 24.50 -29.24 -5.54
CA ASP A 604 25.46 -29.35 -6.62
C ASP A 604 26.47 -28.22 -6.55
N ARG A 605 27.59 -28.31 -7.26
CA ARG A 605 28.58 -27.23 -7.40
C ARG A 605 28.85 -26.92 -8.87
N PRO A 606 29.26 -25.68 -9.22
CA PRO A 606 29.67 -25.34 -10.57
C PRO A 606 30.97 -26.05 -10.98
N ASP A 607 31.15 -26.29 -12.29
CA ASP A 607 32.40 -26.72 -12.90
C ASP A 607 33.17 -25.50 -13.40
N PHE A 608 34.23 -25.13 -12.70
CA PHE A 608 35.16 -24.08 -13.09
C PHE A 608 36.52 -24.61 -13.50
N SER A 609 36.59 -25.86 -13.99
CA SER A 609 37.85 -26.49 -14.42
C SER A 609 38.57 -25.73 -15.55
N PHE A 610 37.84 -24.91 -16.30
CA PHE A 610 38.37 -24.07 -17.38
C PHE A 610 38.83 -22.68 -16.91
N ILE A 611 38.58 -22.29 -15.64
CA ILE A 611 39.00 -21.02 -15.05
C ILE A 611 40.30 -21.24 -14.26
N ASP A 612 41.20 -20.25 -14.29
CA ASP A 612 42.44 -20.30 -13.52
C ASP A 612 42.11 -20.32 -12.00
N LYS A 613 42.82 -21.19 -11.26
CA LYS A 613 42.61 -21.36 -9.82
C LYS A 613 42.84 -20.05 -9.02
N SER A 614 43.65 -19.15 -9.51
CA SER A 614 43.89 -17.84 -8.86
C SER A 614 42.64 -16.94 -8.83
N TRP A 615 41.69 -17.16 -9.74
CA TRP A 615 40.42 -16.44 -9.81
C TRP A 615 39.40 -16.94 -8.79
N LEU A 616 39.66 -18.13 -8.21
CA LEU A 616 38.72 -18.75 -7.28
C LEU A 616 39.04 -18.34 -5.82
N ASN A 617 37.98 -18.24 -5.02
CA ASN A 617 38.10 -18.11 -3.58
C ASN A 617 38.28 -19.47 -2.89
N GLU A 618 38.42 -19.49 -1.57
CA GLU A 618 38.62 -20.70 -0.76
C GLU A 618 37.48 -21.74 -0.91
N ARG A 619 36.28 -21.28 -1.30
CA ARG A 619 35.12 -22.15 -1.56
C ARG A 619 35.07 -22.70 -2.99
N GLY A 620 36.04 -22.36 -3.82
CA GLY A 620 36.08 -22.76 -5.23
C GLY A 620 35.12 -22.01 -6.15
N LEU A 621 34.64 -20.83 -5.70
CA LEU A 621 33.77 -19.93 -6.49
C LEU A 621 34.62 -18.80 -7.07
N VAL A 622 34.22 -18.28 -8.25
CA VAL A 622 34.92 -17.14 -8.88
C VAL A 622 34.78 -15.88 -8.04
N LYS A 623 35.90 -15.18 -7.82
CA LYS A 623 35.94 -13.88 -7.16
C LYS A 623 35.26 -12.84 -8.06
N MET A 624 34.24 -12.19 -7.56
CA MET A 624 33.43 -11.22 -8.32
C MET A 624 33.01 -10.05 -7.43
N ASN A 625 32.77 -8.92 -8.05
CA ASN A 625 32.20 -7.75 -7.39
C ASN A 625 30.65 -7.77 -7.36
N GLU A 626 30.04 -6.78 -6.74
CA GLU A 626 28.58 -6.63 -6.61
C GLU A 626 27.84 -6.38 -7.94
N TYR A 627 28.57 -6.18 -9.03
CA TYR A 627 28.05 -5.93 -10.37
C TYR A 627 28.04 -7.18 -11.27
N PHE A 628 28.22 -8.37 -10.70
CA PHE A 628 28.39 -9.65 -11.41
C PHE A 628 29.70 -9.78 -12.21
N GLN A 629 30.60 -8.83 -12.11
CA GLN A 629 31.85 -8.76 -12.87
C GLN A 629 32.98 -9.48 -12.11
N CYS A 630 33.77 -10.27 -12.81
CA CYS A 630 34.93 -10.96 -12.26
C CYS A 630 36.02 -9.96 -11.85
N GLU A 631 36.62 -10.15 -10.67
CA GLU A 631 37.71 -9.28 -10.19
C GLU A 631 39.01 -9.41 -11.01
N ALA A 632 39.24 -10.55 -11.60
CA ALA A 632 40.45 -10.85 -12.37
C ALA A 632 40.40 -10.39 -13.83
N ASP A 633 39.20 -10.21 -14.40
CA ASP A 633 39.01 -9.76 -15.77
C ASP A 633 37.67 -9.02 -15.91
N GLU A 634 37.74 -7.73 -16.20
CA GLU A 634 36.57 -6.85 -16.30
C GLU A 634 35.58 -7.22 -17.41
N LYS A 635 36.01 -7.99 -18.43
CA LYS A 635 35.16 -8.47 -19.52
C LYS A 635 34.37 -9.72 -19.16
N VAL A 636 34.66 -10.36 -18.03
CA VAL A 636 34.03 -11.60 -17.60
C VAL A 636 32.98 -11.35 -16.52
N PHE A 637 31.78 -11.85 -16.75
CA PHE A 637 30.67 -11.76 -15.81
C PHE A 637 30.23 -13.17 -15.41
N ILE A 638 29.81 -13.33 -14.15
CA ILE A 638 29.33 -14.60 -13.61
C ILE A 638 27.86 -14.47 -13.26
N THR A 639 27.04 -15.50 -13.49
CA THR A 639 25.61 -15.39 -13.26
C THR A 639 24.93 -16.72 -12.89
N GLY A 640 23.80 -16.64 -12.20
CA GLY A 640 22.97 -17.78 -11.79
C GLY A 640 23.62 -18.67 -10.74
N ASP A 641 23.34 -19.99 -10.79
CA ASP A 641 23.86 -20.96 -9.81
C ASP A 641 25.39 -21.09 -9.80
N ALA A 642 26.07 -20.52 -10.78
CA ALA A 642 27.53 -20.35 -10.76
C ALA A 642 28.00 -19.40 -9.65
N ILE A 643 27.12 -18.52 -9.15
CA ILE A 643 27.37 -17.62 -8.01
C ILE A 643 26.90 -18.28 -6.72
N LYS A 644 25.62 -18.62 -6.70
CA LYS A 644 24.90 -19.19 -5.56
C LYS A 644 23.68 -19.94 -6.04
N GLN A 645 23.53 -21.16 -5.57
CA GLN A 645 22.33 -21.94 -5.86
C GLN A 645 21.07 -21.25 -5.38
N GLY A 646 20.04 -21.29 -6.22
CA GLY A 646 18.77 -20.61 -5.94
C GLY A 646 17.63 -21.15 -6.81
N LEU A 647 16.58 -20.36 -6.91
CA LEU A 647 15.45 -20.66 -7.79
C LEU A 647 15.77 -20.27 -9.23
N PHE A 648 15.08 -20.87 -10.20
CA PHE A 648 15.18 -20.45 -11.61
C PHE A 648 14.90 -18.96 -11.81
N THR A 649 14.01 -18.39 -11.01
CA THR A 649 13.74 -16.95 -11.04
C THR A 649 14.92 -16.09 -10.56
N HIS A 650 15.74 -16.57 -9.62
CA HIS A 650 17.01 -15.91 -9.27
C HIS A 650 17.97 -15.94 -10.44
N ALA A 651 18.15 -17.12 -11.05
CA ALA A 651 19.02 -17.29 -12.19
C ALA A 651 18.61 -16.41 -13.39
N LEU A 652 17.29 -16.28 -13.66
CA LEU A 652 16.77 -15.36 -14.69
C LEU A 652 17.07 -13.90 -14.38
N GLY A 653 16.84 -13.49 -13.12
CA GLY A 653 17.13 -12.13 -12.67
C GLY A 653 18.61 -11.78 -12.76
N ASP A 654 19.48 -12.70 -12.38
CA ASP A 654 20.93 -12.50 -12.42
C ASP A 654 21.44 -12.43 -13.86
N GLY A 655 20.94 -13.30 -14.77
CA GLY A 655 21.25 -13.23 -16.20
C GLY A 655 20.88 -11.89 -16.82
N ARG A 656 19.70 -11.36 -16.48
CA ARG A 656 19.28 -10.02 -16.92
C ARG A 656 20.18 -8.91 -16.39
N LYS A 657 20.54 -8.94 -15.10
CA LYS A 657 21.42 -7.93 -14.49
C LYS A 657 22.81 -7.96 -15.08
N ALA A 658 23.38 -9.17 -15.28
CA ALA A 658 24.67 -9.34 -15.94
C ALA A 658 24.63 -8.75 -17.36
N ALA A 659 23.60 -9.05 -18.16
CA ALA A 659 23.45 -8.49 -19.51
C ALA A 659 23.38 -6.94 -19.52
N ILE A 660 22.66 -6.33 -18.59
CA ILE A 660 22.58 -4.87 -18.47
C ILE A 660 23.95 -4.30 -18.07
N ASN A 661 24.69 -4.95 -17.17
CA ASN A 661 26.02 -4.48 -16.78
C ASN A 661 27.06 -4.68 -17.89
N VAL A 662 26.94 -5.74 -18.70
CA VAL A 662 27.75 -5.88 -19.93
C VAL A 662 27.46 -4.72 -20.89
N ASP A 663 26.19 -4.36 -21.12
CA ASP A 663 25.86 -3.18 -21.96
C ASP A 663 26.44 -1.88 -21.40
N LYS A 664 26.36 -1.69 -20.08
CA LYS A 664 26.96 -0.51 -19.44
C LYS A 664 28.47 -0.46 -19.58
N LEU A 665 29.15 -1.59 -19.37
CA LEU A 665 30.60 -1.69 -19.58
C LEU A 665 30.99 -1.32 -21.01
N LEU A 666 30.35 -1.96 -22.01
CA LEU A 666 30.68 -1.77 -23.42
C LEU A 666 30.35 -0.36 -23.94
N ASN A 667 29.46 0.37 -23.26
CA ASN A 667 29.16 1.78 -23.56
C ASN A 667 29.88 2.76 -22.62
N GLY A 668 30.86 2.33 -21.81
CA GLY A 668 31.61 3.19 -20.91
C GLY A 668 30.78 3.84 -19.81
N ARG A 669 29.65 3.20 -19.41
CA ARG A 669 28.73 3.69 -18.36
C ARG A 669 29.03 2.99 -17.04
N LYS A 670 28.72 3.67 -15.91
CA LYS A 670 28.87 3.10 -14.57
C LYS A 670 27.97 1.87 -14.40
N LEU A 671 28.53 0.79 -13.84
CA LEU A 671 27.79 -0.44 -13.53
C LEU A 671 26.72 -0.22 -12.46
N ASP A 672 25.71 -1.07 -12.42
CA ASP A 672 24.52 -0.94 -11.58
C ASP A 672 24.43 -2.08 -10.54
N LYS A 673 24.13 -1.73 -9.29
CA LYS A 673 23.84 -2.69 -8.22
C LYS A 673 22.42 -3.25 -8.27
N PHE A 674 21.53 -2.65 -9.03
CA PHE A 674 20.10 -3.01 -9.12
C PHE A 674 19.38 -2.99 -7.76
N GLU A 675 19.56 -1.90 -7.03
CA GLU A 675 18.83 -1.71 -5.78
C GLU A 675 17.32 -1.59 -6.04
N LYS A 676 16.54 -2.28 -5.24
CA LYS A 676 15.08 -2.19 -5.27
C LYS A 676 14.62 -0.97 -4.51
N ALA A 677 13.60 -0.29 -5.01
CA ALA A 677 12.85 0.66 -4.20
C ALA A 677 12.32 -0.03 -2.94
N PRO A 678 12.30 0.66 -1.78
CA PRO A 678 11.82 0.06 -0.54
C PRO A 678 10.37 -0.43 -0.67
N VAL A 679 10.04 -1.47 0.07
CA VAL A 679 8.67 -1.99 0.12
C VAL A 679 7.74 -0.93 0.69
N ILE A 680 6.55 -0.80 0.12
CA ILE A 680 5.55 0.11 0.65
C ILE A 680 5.23 -0.23 2.11
N PRO A 681 5.28 0.75 3.03
CA PRO A 681 4.81 0.56 4.39
C PRO A 681 3.34 0.12 4.41
N GLN A 682 3.05 -0.85 5.28
CA GLN A 682 1.76 -1.51 5.29
C GLN A 682 0.58 -0.58 5.64
N ASP A 683 0.80 0.38 6.53
CA ASP A 683 -0.16 1.39 6.97
C ASP A 683 -0.58 2.34 5.84
N LYS A 684 0.23 2.46 4.78
CA LYS A 684 -0.12 3.25 3.59
C LYS A 684 -1.18 2.58 2.71
N VAL A 685 -1.26 1.25 2.68
CA VAL A 685 -2.28 0.52 1.91
C VAL A 685 -3.52 0.36 2.77
N LYS A 686 -4.69 0.78 2.27
CA LYS A 686 -5.92 0.80 3.06
C LYS A 686 -6.74 -0.48 2.85
N ASP A 687 -6.57 -1.45 3.74
CA ASP A 687 -7.24 -2.75 3.69
C ASP A 687 -8.77 -2.60 3.70
N ALA A 688 -9.29 -1.66 4.48
CA ALA A 688 -10.73 -1.38 4.59
C ALA A 688 -11.41 -0.94 3.28
N TYR A 689 -10.64 -0.50 2.28
CA TYR A 689 -11.17 -0.18 0.95
C TYR A 689 -11.62 -1.44 0.20
N TYR A 690 -11.08 -2.60 0.53
CA TYR A 690 -11.24 -3.84 -0.23
C TYR A 690 -12.19 -4.80 0.49
N HIS A 691 -13.24 -5.21 -0.21
CA HIS A 691 -14.18 -6.19 0.33
C HIS A 691 -13.63 -7.61 0.18
N PRO A 692 -13.78 -8.48 1.20
CA PRO A 692 -13.42 -9.88 1.09
C PRO A 692 -14.38 -10.61 0.13
N MET A 693 -13.83 -11.57 -0.59
CA MET A 693 -14.57 -12.45 -1.50
C MET A 693 -14.51 -13.89 -0.98
N ASN A 694 -15.59 -14.64 -1.18
CA ASN A 694 -15.62 -16.06 -0.82
C ASN A 694 -14.51 -16.81 -1.57
N PRO A 695 -13.70 -17.66 -0.88
CA PRO A 695 -12.60 -18.41 -1.47
C PRO A 695 -12.98 -19.20 -2.73
N GLN A 696 -14.14 -19.88 -2.74
CA GLN A 696 -14.58 -20.63 -3.92
C GLN A 696 -14.77 -19.72 -5.14
N ARG A 697 -15.39 -18.55 -4.97
CA ARG A 697 -15.52 -17.58 -6.07
C ARG A 697 -14.18 -17.06 -6.54
N VAL A 698 -13.22 -16.88 -5.61
CA VAL A 698 -11.86 -16.48 -6.00
C VAL A 698 -11.19 -17.53 -6.87
N GLU A 699 -11.40 -18.81 -6.58
CA GLU A 699 -10.83 -19.91 -7.38
C GLU A 699 -11.40 -19.97 -8.79
N GLU A 700 -12.63 -19.55 -9.00
CA GLU A 700 -13.31 -19.51 -10.30
C GLU A 700 -12.94 -18.31 -11.17
N LEU A 701 -12.32 -17.25 -10.59
CA LEU A 701 -11.99 -16.04 -11.33
C LEU A 701 -10.91 -16.28 -12.39
N SER A 702 -11.07 -15.68 -13.56
CA SER A 702 -10.03 -15.57 -14.57
C SER A 702 -8.89 -14.68 -14.06
N ALA A 703 -7.72 -14.75 -14.71
CA ALA A 703 -6.60 -13.87 -14.37
C ALA A 703 -6.92 -12.38 -14.62
N GLU A 704 -7.79 -12.08 -15.57
CA GLU A 704 -8.24 -10.73 -15.87
C GLU A 704 -9.18 -10.22 -14.78
N ASP A 705 -10.14 -11.03 -14.33
CA ASP A 705 -11.06 -10.68 -13.25
C ASP A 705 -10.33 -10.46 -11.92
N GLU A 706 -9.26 -11.18 -11.66
CA GLU A 706 -8.37 -11.02 -10.50
C GLU A 706 -7.76 -9.61 -10.39
N THR A 707 -7.65 -8.88 -11.50
CA THR A 707 -7.07 -7.52 -11.50
C THR A 707 -7.86 -6.55 -10.62
N GLY A 708 -9.18 -6.74 -10.52
CA GLY A 708 -10.07 -5.96 -9.64
C GLY A 708 -9.74 -6.13 -8.16
N ARG A 709 -9.33 -7.32 -7.76
CA ARG A 709 -8.96 -7.67 -6.38
C ARG A 709 -7.60 -7.15 -5.95
N CYS A 710 -6.69 -6.88 -6.90
CA CYS A 710 -5.35 -6.39 -6.58
C CYS A 710 -5.40 -5.05 -5.84
N MET A 711 -4.67 -4.94 -4.73
CA MET A 711 -4.63 -3.76 -3.87
C MET A 711 -3.76 -2.62 -4.44
N SER A 712 -3.06 -2.84 -5.55
CA SER A 712 -2.22 -1.82 -6.21
C SER A 712 -1.20 -1.15 -5.29
N CYS A 713 -0.57 -1.91 -4.42
CA CYS A 713 0.36 -1.45 -3.39
C CYS A 713 1.45 -0.53 -3.95
N GLY A 714 1.41 0.76 -3.64
CA GLY A 714 2.37 1.75 -4.13
C GLY A 714 2.22 2.18 -5.59
N PHE A 715 1.19 1.68 -6.30
CA PHE A 715 0.94 2.02 -7.71
C PHE A 715 -0.49 2.55 -7.88
N CYS A 716 -0.64 3.75 -8.41
CA CYS A 716 -1.95 4.39 -8.56
C CYS A 716 -2.86 3.58 -9.49
N ARG A 717 -4.08 3.31 -9.02
CA ARG A 717 -5.11 2.58 -9.80
C ARG A 717 -6.09 3.49 -10.55
N ASP A 718 -5.82 4.79 -10.58
CA ASP A 718 -6.62 5.82 -11.25
C ASP A 718 -8.11 5.79 -10.84
N CYS A 719 -8.36 5.65 -9.53
CA CYS A 719 -9.72 5.57 -8.99
C CYS A 719 -10.38 6.94 -8.71
N SER A 720 -9.65 8.04 -8.90
CA SER A 720 -10.08 9.42 -8.66
C SER A 720 -10.53 9.76 -7.23
N PHE A 721 -10.46 8.80 -6.29
CA PHE A 721 -11.00 8.96 -4.95
C PHE A 721 -10.38 10.15 -4.19
N CYS A 722 -9.06 10.36 -4.34
CA CYS A 722 -8.37 11.51 -3.74
C CYS A 722 -8.86 12.86 -4.29
N LEU A 723 -9.27 12.91 -5.55
CA LEU A 723 -9.83 14.10 -6.19
C LEU A 723 -11.23 14.40 -5.66
N GLU A 724 -12.07 13.35 -5.57
CA GLU A 724 -13.47 13.49 -5.16
C GLU A 724 -13.65 13.90 -3.69
N VAL A 725 -12.71 13.51 -2.81
CA VAL A 725 -12.80 13.82 -1.37
C VAL A 725 -12.06 15.10 -0.97
N CYS A 726 -11.37 15.76 -1.91
CA CYS A 726 -10.63 16.97 -1.58
C CYS A 726 -11.60 18.14 -1.34
N PRO A 727 -11.72 18.66 -0.10
CA PRO A 727 -12.69 19.70 0.22
C PRO A 727 -12.42 21.01 -0.53
N GLU A 728 -11.14 21.30 -0.78
CA GLU A 728 -10.71 22.53 -1.46
C GLU A 728 -10.53 22.36 -2.98
N GLN A 729 -10.90 21.18 -3.53
CA GLN A 729 -10.67 20.88 -4.94
C GLN A 729 -9.23 21.20 -5.40
N ALA A 730 -8.30 20.99 -4.49
CA ALA A 730 -6.88 21.27 -4.72
C ALA A 730 -6.18 20.22 -5.58
N ILE A 731 -6.80 19.04 -5.77
CA ILE A 731 -6.20 17.94 -6.53
C ILE A 731 -6.78 17.95 -7.95
N THR A 732 -5.90 17.86 -8.93
CA THR A 732 -6.27 17.73 -10.34
C THR A 732 -5.61 16.50 -10.94
N ARG A 733 -6.32 15.81 -11.84
CA ARG A 733 -5.77 14.75 -12.70
C ARG A 733 -5.30 15.39 -14.01
N LYS A 734 -4.04 15.20 -14.35
CA LYS A 734 -3.45 15.64 -15.63
C LYS A 734 -3.08 14.41 -16.45
N GLU A 735 -3.10 14.55 -17.76
CA GLU A 735 -2.61 13.55 -18.69
C GLU A 735 -1.54 14.19 -19.58
N ILE A 736 -0.33 13.60 -19.54
CA ILE A 736 0.85 14.08 -20.26
C ILE A 736 1.46 12.87 -20.96
N ASP A 737 1.59 12.92 -22.28
CA ASP A 737 2.17 11.86 -23.12
C ASP A 737 1.54 10.46 -22.85
N GLY A 738 0.21 10.41 -22.70
CA GLY A 738 -0.52 9.16 -22.44
C GLY A 738 -0.31 8.57 -21.05
N LYS A 739 0.32 9.33 -20.13
CA LYS A 739 0.45 9.01 -18.72
C LYS A 739 -0.36 9.99 -17.89
N PHE A 740 -1.00 9.51 -16.86
CA PHE A 740 -1.70 10.38 -15.93
C PHE A 740 -0.87 10.63 -14.67
N GLU A 741 -1.08 11.78 -14.09
CA GLU A 741 -0.59 12.14 -12.76
C GLU A 741 -1.65 12.93 -11.99
N TYR A 742 -1.58 12.85 -10.66
CA TYR A 742 -2.39 13.66 -9.77
C TYR A 742 -1.52 14.73 -9.14
N VAL A 743 -1.94 15.98 -9.27
CA VAL A 743 -1.18 17.15 -8.79
C VAL A 743 -2.01 17.88 -7.76
N SER A 744 -1.41 18.20 -6.62
CA SER A 744 -2.01 19.09 -5.62
C SER A 744 -1.63 20.55 -5.94
N ASN A 745 -2.60 21.44 -5.87
CA ASN A 745 -2.37 22.87 -6.02
C ASN A 745 -1.99 23.47 -4.64
N PRO A 746 -0.77 24.02 -4.50
CA PRO A 746 -0.32 24.59 -3.22
C PRO A 746 -1.18 25.74 -2.71
N SER A 747 -1.72 26.57 -3.59
CA SER A 747 -2.52 27.74 -3.19
C SER A 747 -3.92 27.36 -2.67
N LYS A 748 -4.43 26.17 -3.02
CA LYS A 748 -5.75 25.68 -2.57
C LYS A 748 -5.65 24.66 -1.43
N CYS A 749 -4.57 23.91 -1.37
CA CYS A 749 -4.42 22.81 -0.41
C CYS A 749 -4.34 23.33 1.03
N ILE A 750 -5.19 22.81 1.91
CA ILE A 750 -5.18 23.12 3.35
C ILE A 750 -4.33 22.15 4.18
N GLY A 751 -3.67 21.17 3.57
CA GLY A 751 -2.82 20.22 4.27
C GLY A 751 -3.55 19.21 5.16
N CYS A 752 -4.86 19.02 4.99
CA CYS A 752 -5.69 18.16 5.84
C CYS A 752 -5.31 16.65 5.79
N GLY A 753 -4.62 16.21 4.74
CA GLY A 753 -4.15 14.82 4.60
C GLY A 753 -5.21 13.82 4.18
N ILE A 754 -6.46 14.22 3.92
CA ILE A 754 -7.55 13.31 3.53
C ILE A 754 -7.15 12.51 2.28
N CYS A 755 -6.54 13.14 1.27
CA CYS A 755 -6.07 12.46 0.06
C CYS A 755 -5.10 11.30 0.33
N ALA A 756 -4.20 11.47 1.29
CA ALA A 756 -3.29 10.40 1.72
C ALA A 756 -4.00 9.35 2.58
N GLY A 757 -4.94 9.80 3.43
CA GLY A 757 -5.72 8.92 4.31
C GLY A 757 -6.66 7.97 3.57
N VAL A 758 -7.28 8.42 2.48
CA VAL A 758 -8.26 7.61 1.71
C VAL A 758 -7.62 6.85 0.56
N CYS A 759 -6.38 7.16 0.17
CA CYS A 759 -5.75 6.52 -0.98
C CYS A 759 -5.57 5.01 -0.76
N PRO A 760 -6.28 4.14 -1.50
CA PRO A 760 -6.19 2.70 -1.26
C PRO A 760 -4.81 2.13 -1.60
N CYS A 761 -4.07 2.78 -2.51
CA CYS A 761 -2.78 2.33 -3.03
C CYS A 761 -1.57 2.90 -2.27
N GLY A 762 -1.77 3.92 -1.41
CA GLY A 762 -0.70 4.55 -0.64
C GLY A 762 0.29 5.40 -1.44
N VAL A 763 -0.13 5.99 -2.56
CA VAL A 763 0.75 6.80 -3.43
C VAL A 763 0.89 8.26 -3.02
N TRP A 764 0.11 8.73 -2.06
CA TRP A 764 0.25 10.06 -1.50
C TRP A 764 1.15 10.04 -0.27
N THR A 765 2.06 11.01 -0.18
CA THR A 765 2.92 11.23 0.99
C THR A 765 2.76 12.65 1.48
N MET A 766 2.53 12.81 2.79
CA MET A 766 2.46 14.10 3.44
C MET A 766 3.87 14.53 3.85
N TYR A 767 4.33 15.65 3.34
CA TYR A 767 5.60 16.28 3.69
C TYR A 767 5.39 17.48 4.60
N GLU A 768 6.34 17.76 5.48
CA GLU A 768 6.37 19.01 6.24
C GLU A 768 6.48 20.20 5.26
N MET A 769 5.82 21.30 5.59
CA MET A 769 5.92 22.53 4.81
C MET A 769 7.34 23.07 4.85
N THR A 770 7.90 23.32 3.68
CA THR A 770 9.21 23.93 3.48
C THR A 770 9.08 25.10 2.50
N GLU A 771 10.09 25.91 2.39
CA GLU A 771 10.14 27.05 1.44
C GLU A 771 9.79 26.64 0.00
N LYS A 772 10.17 25.42 -0.39
CA LYS A 772 9.84 24.81 -1.70
C LYS A 772 8.33 24.85 -2.03
N TYR A 773 7.46 24.78 -1.03
CA TYR A 773 5.99 24.75 -1.22
C TYR A 773 5.32 26.09 -0.97
N ILE A 774 6.07 27.09 -0.51
CA ILE A 774 5.57 28.43 -0.25
C ILE A 774 5.69 29.29 -1.51
N GLU A 775 6.72 29.07 -2.31
CA GLU A 775 7.01 29.84 -3.54
C GLU A 775 6.32 29.29 -4.81
N SER A 776 5.64 28.16 -4.74
CA SER A 776 4.91 27.54 -5.85
C SER A 776 3.39 27.81 -5.73
#